data_3ca78a79e5c238305de3907b60cfb42e
#
_entry.id   3ca78a79e5c238305de3907b60cfb42e
#
_cell.length_a   1.000
_cell.length_b   1.000
_cell.length_c   1.000
_cell.angle_alpha   90.00
_cell.angle_beta   90.00
_cell.angle_gamma   90.00
#
_symmetry.space_group_name_H-M   'P 1'
#
loop_
_entity.id
_entity.type
_entity.pdbx_description
1 polymer ?
#
loop_
_entity_poly.entity_id
_entity_poly.type
_entity_poly.pdbx_seq_one_letter_code
_entity_poly.pdbx_strand_id
1 'polypeptide(L)'
;AVPFTPEVIDGGRGLVLKPRTSLSPNTHYRLSVSEAGLGRIDDTVFKNFQFHTMGAHAGFADAVGSDGFKILGITPLDPDPLLAGIEDARINDMSTLRMVFNRPLDPATTVYGKQITLVDDQGQLIDASVLLQGRYLILDPRQDLDSVEYTLALSGLRSRDGSLLPEVERQFTPMGTQPRETTVIKVGSLGEQQPDLQSQLTGRPVNQVPLDSFIIGDSAVTELTGSLAADLGFVPDFADAVPLRVPAGTVLRGAPVDVNILGEIPAGIDTGDLQITLLSDANGYLIPNPFSTEATAPRYALLRMDAAMTAEGTIANAALSQNLLNIQVVGLAIVEDGKLVLDAISVVDPDILGLEKAGAQLSFRMESFAGQRNPPMPEPDLRPLELQSWSPGEDFQANTRPGDPVILNFNKAIDPASAFLDGAINVQVNGTSLPPENVSMRVDGATVILEGTGIVEHNQDVEIILTSQLRDTAGNPLSKDYTLDMRLDDLFLPNDNRDSLRAPLVAAVFPGYPCALTDARLIGERSQWRNGRCQGGQGSDPLFPVVGLFREYPIRVIFNRRIDPATVNGDTFFVERRDAGGDWQPVPGHLDVLAQRVEFFPDSPWRDGQLYRYTLRSEPTSPDCGNNAICTLDGAALQTRQLSQSSDTAPAPREGGPDMVNHFVVTGDDQRYTLVSLRSLPTVDVNANLQVDNSEQGATDDNGVIKAPANHLRLELRDTGGVITNANLGCSIGEDCPEKRFAFVSTGALQAGPREYDSAVSINRRLIDDNPDTDDRTTGAVRVSVFPTTLTTTEVFLEARALGLITIGLETGPLVLRLLPEGDSPFIEGYITETEDGPWFSTTFDLLIDAPELEPRLIIELGHDIRSKRVNNVTLEGPLRFVDDGRLILKVSNPDPLTIPANIDLIGIGLASVELEAPPLGVDLTFTFLPVKDF
;
A
#
# COMPACT_ATOMS: atom_id res chain seq x y z
N ALA A 1 22.77 27.37 1.27
CA ALA A 1 22.24 27.80 -0.02
C ALA A 1 22.37 26.65 -1.01
N VAL A 2 21.31 26.34 -1.74
CA VAL A 2 21.31 25.29 -2.76
C VAL A 2 22.03 25.84 -4.02
N PRO A 3 23.03 25.17 -4.56
CA PRO A 3 23.64 25.56 -5.83
C PRO A 3 22.69 25.27 -6.99
N PHE A 4 22.54 26.22 -7.88
CA PHE A 4 21.65 26.08 -9.05
C PHE A 4 22.28 26.67 -10.31
N THR A 5 21.75 26.32 -11.48
CA THR A 5 22.09 26.88 -12.77
C THR A 5 20.90 27.72 -13.24
N PRO A 6 21.03 29.03 -13.44
CA PRO A 6 19.99 29.85 -13.98
C PRO A 6 19.92 29.69 -15.52
N GLU A 7 18.72 29.64 -16.07
CA GLU A 7 18.45 29.59 -17.50
C GLU A 7 17.39 30.63 -17.82
N VAL A 8 17.69 31.51 -18.75
CA VAL A 8 16.76 32.54 -19.20
C VAL A 8 15.95 31.97 -20.38
N ILE A 9 14.65 31.98 -20.26
CA ILE A 9 13.70 31.43 -21.23
C ILE A 9 12.76 32.53 -21.75
N ASP A 10 11.94 32.20 -22.75
CA ASP A 10 10.87 33.07 -23.30
C ASP A 10 11.35 34.48 -23.70
N GLY A 11 12.44 34.54 -24.47
CA GLY A 11 12.99 35.80 -24.96
C GLY A 11 13.42 36.78 -23.86
N GLY A 12 13.79 36.30 -22.69
CA GLY A 12 14.23 37.09 -21.53
C GLY A 12 13.14 37.42 -20.51
N ARG A 13 11.94 36.86 -20.67
CA ARG A 13 10.81 37.10 -19.77
C ARG A 13 10.66 36.07 -18.66
N GLY A 14 11.30 34.89 -18.79
CA GLY A 14 11.28 33.80 -17.83
C GLY A 14 12.67 33.45 -17.29
N LEU A 15 12.73 33.00 -16.06
CA LEU A 15 13.96 32.51 -15.44
C LEU A 15 13.69 31.16 -14.77
N VAL A 16 14.32 30.13 -15.28
CA VAL A 16 14.31 28.78 -14.68
C VAL A 16 15.55 28.61 -13.82
N LEU A 17 15.37 28.16 -12.60
CA LEU A 17 16.45 27.84 -11.66
C LEU A 17 16.53 26.33 -11.53
N LYS A 18 17.52 25.70 -12.17
CA LYS A 18 17.73 24.25 -12.10
C LYS A 18 18.69 23.95 -10.95
N PRO A 19 18.23 23.30 -9.83
CA PRO A 19 19.15 22.84 -8.79
C PRO A 19 20.17 21.87 -9.37
N ARG A 20 21.44 21.98 -8.95
CA ARG A 20 22.53 21.09 -9.41
C ARG A 20 22.48 19.72 -8.78
N THR A 21 21.79 19.60 -7.66
CA THR A 21 21.44 18.36 -6.96
C THR A 21 19.96 18.39 -6.65
N SER A 22 19.34 17.24 -6.54
CA SER A 22 17.95 17.14 -6.11
C SER A 22 17.73 17.91 -4.81
N LEU A 23 16.61 18.61 -4.71
CA LEU A 23 16.22 19.25 -3.47
C LEU A 23 15.89 18.16 -2.44
N SER A 24 16.27 18.41 -1.18
CA SER A 24 15.94 17.47 -0.11
C SER A 24 14.42 17.38 0.04
N PRO A 25 13.85 16.16 0.15
CA PRO A 25 12.44 15.99 0.42
C PRO A 25 12.04 16.66 1.74
N ASN A 26 10.75 16.95 1.90
CA ASN A 26 10.15 17.51 3.12
C ASN A 26 10.95 18.68 3.71
N THR A 27 11.40 19.59 2.86
CA THR A 27 12.28 20.68 3.26
C THR A 27 11.70 22.03 2.83
N HIS A 28 11.69 22.96 3.79
CA HIS A 28 11.27 24.34 3.51
C HIS A 28 12.40 25.11 2.83
N TYR A 29 12.14 25.62 1.65
CA TYR A 29 13.05 26.44 0.88
C TYR A 29 12.57 27.89 0.76
N ARG A 30 13.52 28.80 0.72
CA ARG A 30 13.25 30.21 0.40
C ARG A 30 14.10 30.64 -0.78
N LEU A 31 13.43 31.08 -1.84
CA LEU A 31 14.05 31.72 -2.98
C LEU A 31 14.00 33.24 -2.76
N SER A 32 15.16 33.90 -2.76
CA SER A 32 15.26 35.34 -2.68
C SER A 32 15.86 35.89 -3.96
N VAL A 33 15.18 36.85 -4.58
CA VAL A 33 15.65 37.54 -5.79
C VAL A 33 16.14 38.94 -5.40
N SER A 34 17.36 39.30 -5.79
CA SER A 34 17.94 40.63 -5.51
C SER A 34 17.86 41.52 -6.75
N GLU A 35 17.60 42.77 -6.54
CA GLU A 35 17.49 43.79 -7.61
C GLU A 35 18.79 43.92 -8.46
N ALA A 36 19.93 43.64 -7.86
CA ALA A 36 21.22 43.77 -8.54
C ALA A 36 21.46 42.75 -9.67
N GLY A 37 20.68 41.64 -9.70
CA GLY A 37 20.87 40.53 -10.62
C GLY A 37 19.94 40.52 -11.84
N LEU A 38 18.74 41.07 -11.76
CA LEU A 38 17.70 40.93 -12.76
C LEU A 38 17.25 42.24 -13.42
N GLY A 39 17.91 43.36 -13.16
CA GLY A 39 17.47 44.67 -13.66
C GLY A 39 16.26 45.19 -12.85
N ARG A 40 15.45 46.04 -13.44
CA ARG A 40 14.35 46.69 -12.76
C ARG A 40 13.20 45.72 -12.51
N ILE A 41 13.07 45.21 -11.28
CA ILE A 41 11.87 44.53 -10.81
C ILE A 41 11.04 45.56 -10.04
N ASP A 42 9.80 45.75 -10.46
CA ASP A 42 8.87 46.65 -9.77
C ASP A 42 8.59 46.16 -8.36
N ASP A 43 8.46 47.08 -7.42
CA ASP A 43 8.79 46.93 -6.01
C ASP A 43 7.91 45.94 -5.18
N THR A 44 6.92 45.27 -5.71
CA THR A 44 5.84 44.82 -4.87
C THR A 44 5.58 43.32 -4.79
N VAL A 45 5.95 42.46 -5.72
CA VAL A 45 5.36 41.10 -5.72
C VAL A 45 6.32 39.94 -5.55
N PHE A 46 7.57 40.00 -5.96
CA PHE A 46 8.37 38.75 -6.08
C PHE A 46 9.76 38.76 -5.43
N LYS A 47 9.94 39.37 -4.29
CA LYS A 47 11.28 39.43 -3.62
C LYS A 47 11.64 38.15 -2.86
N ASN A 48 10.65 37.39 -2.36
CA ASN A 48 10.88 36.20 -1.57
C ASN A 48 9.77 35.16 -1.80
N PHE A 49 10.13 34.05 -2.42
CA PHE A 49 9.25 32.89 -2.53
C PHE A 49 9.61 31.89 -1.45
N GLN A 50 8.62 31.32 -0.85
CA GLN A 50 8.80 30.18 0.04
C GLN A 50 8.01 28.99 -0.54
N PHE A 51 8.65 27.83 -0.56
CA PHE A 51 8.00 26.59 -0.97
C PHE A 51 8.55 25.45 -0.11
N HIS A 52 7.78 24.43 -0.02
CA HIS A 52 8.11 23.22 0.68
C HIS A 52 8.17 22.07 -0.32
N THR A 53 9.26 21.31 -0.32
CA THR A 53 9.36 20.11 -1.16
C THR A 53 8.54 19.00 -0.54
N MET A 54 7.88 18.20 -1.40
CA MET A 54 7.15 17.04 -0.94
C MET A 54 8.10 15.98 -0.37
N GLY A 55 7.62 15.20 0.58
CA GLY A 55 8.31 14.03 1.06
C GLY A 55 8.32 12.91 0.00
N ALA A 56 9.30 12.01 0.05
CA ALA A 56 9.35 10.84 -0.83
C ALA A 56 8.13 9.92 -0.62
N HIS A 57 7.53 9.97 0.57
CA HIS A 57 6.23 9.39 0.90
C HIS A 57 5.30 10.53 1.34
N ALA A 58 4.87 11.32 0.36
CA ALA A 58 4.11 12.54 0.61
C ALA A 58 2.85 12.25 1.42
N GLY A 59 2.65 12.96 2.46
CA GLY A 59 1.38 13.06 3.12
C GLY A 59 1.42 13.15 4.63
N PHE A 60 2.32 12.49 5.32
CA PHE A 60 2.24 12.43 6.77
C PHE A 60 3.14 13.42 7.49
N ALA A 61 4.41 13.49 7.16
CA ALA A 61 5.36 14.30 7.91
C ALA A 61 5.08 15.81 7.81
N ASP A 62 4.48 16.28 6.72
CA ASP A 62 4.15 17.70 6.51
C ASP A 62 2.83 18.12 7.14
N ALA A 63 1.93 17.18 7.35
CA ALA A 63 0.58 17.43 7.80
C ALA A 63 0.42 17.32 9.32
N VAL A 64 1.32 16.62 9.99
CA VAL A 64 1.18 16.30 11.40
C VAL A 64 1.88 17.34 12.25
N GLY A 65 1.19 18.43 12.53
CA GLY A 65 1.53 19.29 13.68
C GLY A 65 0.87 18.77 14.96
N SER A 66 1.45 19.09 16.11
CA SER A 66 0.91 18.81 17.46
C SER A 66 -0.49 19.41 17.75
N ASP A 67 -1.08 20.12 16.77
CA ASP A 67 -2.24 21.00 16.98
C ASP A 67 -3.61 20.33 16.76
N GLY A 68 -3.69 19.00 16.75
CA GLY A 68 -4.93 18.28 16.51
C GLY A 68 -5.35 18.18 15.02
N PHE A 69 -6.52 17.60 14.77
CA PHE A 69 -7.07 17.46 13.42
C PHE A 69 -7.71 18.77 12.97
N LYS A 70 -7.30 19.31 11.81
CA LYS A 70 -7.75 20.62 11.30
C LYS A 70 -7.77 20.71 9.77
N ILE A 71 -8.55 21.66 9.25
CA ILE A 71 -8.52 22.07 7.85
C ILE A 71 -7.35 23.04 7.64
N LEU A 72 -6.59 22.82 6.56
CA LEU A 72 -5.51 23.71 6.12
C LEU A 72 -6.01 24.78 5.16
N GLY A 73 -7.04 24.50 4.37
CA GLY A 73 -7.67 25.45 3.47
C GLY A 73 -8.89 24.88 2.75
N ILE A 74 -9.80 25.75 2.35
CA ILE A 74 -10.99 25.46 1.53
C ILE A 74 -10.95 26.38 0.30
N THR A 75 -10.55 25.86 -0.84
CA THR A 75 -10.51 26.63 -2.09
C THR A 75 -11.86 26.50 -2.82
N PRO A 76 -12.47 27.59 -3.35
CA PRO A 76 -11.97 28.96 -3.40
C PRO A 76 -12.46 29.87 -2.25
N LEU A 77 -12.95 29.33 -1.12
CA LEU A 77 -13.47 30.14 -0.01
C LEU A 77 -12.36 30.84 0.78
N ASP A 78 -11.24 30.16 0.99
CA ASP A 78 -10.09 30.76 1.66
C ASP A 78 -9.19 31.49 0.64
N PRO A 79 -8.52 32.57 1.04
CA PRO A 79 -7.66 33.34 0.15
C PRO A 79 -6.55 32.47 -0.47
N ASP A 80 -6.52 32.39 -1.79
CA ASP A 80 -5.40 31.81 -2.52
C ASP A 80 -4.29 32.88 -2.67
N PRO A 81 -3.05 32.62 -2.20
CA PRO A 81 -1.95 33.56 -2.32
C PRO A 81 -1.65 33.99 -3.77
N LEU A 82 -1.92 33.13 -4.76
CA LEU A 82 -1.74 33.41 -6.18
C LEU A 82 -2.81 34.36 -6.74
N LEU A 83 -3.96 34.45 -6.07
CA LEU A 83 -5.10 35.24 -6.47
C LEU A 83 -5.36 36.44 -5.53
N ALA A 84 -4.43 36.67 -4.59
CA ALA A 84 -4.58 37.72 -3.58
C ALA A 84 -4.72 39.12 -4.22
N GLY A 85 -5.84 39.80 -3.92
CA GLY A 85 -6.13 41.15 -4.43
C GLY A 85 -6.82 41.18 -5.79
N ILE A 86 -7.19 40.05 -6.37
CA ILE A 86 -7.94 39.93 -7.60
C ILE A 86 -9.43 39.80 -7.27
N GLU A 87 -10.23 40.80 -7.56
CA GLU A 87 -11.66 40.86 -7.17
C GLU A 87 -12.51 39.80 -7.91
N ASP A 88 -12.22 39.56 -9.19
CA ASP A 88 -12.96 38.58 -10.01
C ASP A 88 -12.58 37.12 -9.73
N ALA A 89 -11.52 36.90 -8.96
CA ALA A 89 -11.05 35.54 -8.61
C ALA A 89 -11.62 35.07 -7.26
N ARG A 90 -12.93 35.13 -7.11
CA ARG A 90 -13.66 34.60 -5.93
C ARG A 90 -14.58 33.47 -6.33
N ILE A 91 -15.21 32.85 -5.35
CA ILE A 91 -16.17 31.78 -5.59
C ILE A 91 -17.25 32.24 -6.60
N ASN A 92 -17.47 31.42 -7.59
CA ASN A 92 -18.46 31.68 -8.65
C ASN A 92 -19.42 30.50 -8.81
N ASP A 93 -20.42 30.66 -9.66
CA ASP A 93 -21.49 29.67 -9.89
C ASP A 93 -20.99 28.30 -10.43
N MET A 94 -19.76 28.22 -10.98
CA MET A 94 -19.13 26.99 -11.48
C MET A 94 -18.16 26.34 -10.47
N SER A 95 -18.08 26.85 -9.24
CA SER A 95 -17.00 26.49 -8.33
C SER A 95 -17.17 25.11 -7.70
N THR A 96 -16.13 24.30 -7.75
CA THR A 96 -15.93 23.09 -6.95
C THR A 96 -15.21 23.48 -5.66
N LEU A 97 -15.64 22.96 -4.52
CA LEU A 97 -15.03 23.21 -3.20
C LEU A 97 -13.99 22.14 -2.89
N ARG A 98 -12.72 22.54 -2.77
CA ARG A 98 -11.60 21.65 -2.49
C ARG A 98 -11.05 21.92 -1.10
N MET A 99 -11.11 20.92 -0.24
CA MET A 99 -10.71 20.99 1.16
C MET A 99 -9.44 20.17 1.36
N VAL A 100 -8.47 20.77 2.06
CA VAL A 100 -7.20 20.13 2.41
C VAL A 100 -7.09 20.04 3.93
N PHE A 101 -6.83 18.85 4.44
CA PHE A 101 -6.68 18.60 5.88
C PHE A 101 -5.22 18.33 6.24
N ASN A 102 -4.89 18.43 7.51
CA ASN A 102 -3.55 18.11 8.00
C ASN A 102 -3.35 16.60 8.25
N ARG A 103 -4.42 15.79 8.21
CA ARG A 103 -4.39 14.34 8.39
C ARG A 103 -5.33 13.67 7.39
N PRO A 104 -5.09 12.38 7.03
CA PRO A 104 -6.03 11.62 6.22
C PRO A 104 -7.37 11.45 6.93
N LEU A 105 -8.44 11.56 6.16
CA LEU A 105 -9.80 11.38 6.64
C LEU A 105 -10.15 9.90 6.74
N ASP A 106 -11.00 9.59 7.72
CA ASP A 106 -11.67 8.30 7.82
C ASP A 106 -12.86 8.27 6.85
N PRO A 107 -12.84 7.41 5.81
CA PRO A 107 -13.92 7.33 4.82
C PRO A 107 -15.29 7.06 5.43
N ALA A 108 -15.37 6.30 6.54
CA ALA A 108 -16.62 6.00 7.23
C ALA A 108 -17.33 7.24 7.78
N THR A 109 -16.59 8.34 7.94
CA THR A 109 -17.14 9.61 8.48
C THR A 109 -17.33 10.69 7.40
N THR A 110 -17.11 10.39 6.11
CA THR A 110 -17.18 11.37 5.01
C THR A 110 -18.47 11.25 4.17
N VAL A 111 -19.61 11.12 4.84
CA VAL A 111 -20.91 10.90 4.17
C VAL A 111 -21.58 12.23 3.86
N TYR A 112 -21.87 12.49 2.56
CA TYR A 112 -22.63 13.65 2.13
C TYR A 112 -24.08 13.58 2.58
N GLY A 113 -24.62 14.72 2.99
CA GLY A 113 -25.94 14.83 3.58
C GLY A 113 -26.02 14.49 5.07
N LYS A 114 -24.89 14.03 5.68
CA LYS A 114 -24.77 13.76 7.14
C LYS A 114 -23.62 14.60 7.73
N GLN A 115 -22.40 14.16 7.58
CA GLN A 115 -21.22 14.85 8.14
C GLN A 115 -20.76 16.03 7.27
N ILE A 116 -21.08 15.98 5.98
CA ILE A 116 -20.77 17.03 4.99
C ILE A 116 -22.09 17.50 4.43
N THR A 117 -22.41 18.79 4.54
CA THR A 117 -23.62 19.34 3.97
C THR A 117 -23.33 20.68 3.27
N LEU A 118 -23.93 20.87 2.11
CA LEU A 118 -24.01 22.14 1.40
C LEU A 118 -25.49 22.45 1.21
N VAL A 119 -25.98 23.49 1.83
CA VAL A 119 -27.40 23.89 1.74
C VAL A 119 -27.55 25.32 1.23
N ASP A 120 -28.66 25.59 0.55
CA ASP A 120 -29.04 26.94 0.08
C ASP A 120 -29.66 27.80 1.24
N ASP A 121 -30.07 29.01 0.93
CA ASP A 121 -30.70 29.96 1.86
C ASP A 121 -32.08 29.50 2.38
N GLN A 122 -32.66 28.43 1.79
CA GLN A 122 -33.90 27.79 2.23
C GLN A 122 -33.62 26.52 3.06
N GLY A 123 -32.35 26.14 3.26
CA GLY A 123 -31.93 24.94 3.95
C GLY A 123 -32.06 23.66 3.11
N GLN A 124 -32.20 23.76 1.79
CA GLN A 124 -32.28 22.62 0.91
C GLN A 124 -30.85 22.09 0.61
N LEU A 125 -30.67 20.78 0.76
CA LEU A 125 -29.41 20.13 0.42
C LEU A 125 -29.18 20.17 -1.09
N ILE A 126 -27.99 20.61 -1.50
CA ILE A 126 -27.58 20.71 -2.92
C ILE A 126 -27.16 19.32 -3.41
N ASP A 127 -27.52 18.97 -4.64
CA ASP A 127 -27.01 17.76 -5.30
C ASP A 127 -25.54 17.96 -5.64
N ALA A 128 -24.67 17.14 -5.03
CA ALA A 128 -23.22 17.27 -5.19
C ALA A 128 -22.52 15.90 -5.09
N SER A 129 -21.39 15.79 -5.74
CA SER A 129 -20.47 14.67 -5.67
C SER A 129 -19.39 14.92 -4.61
N VAL A 130 -19.04 13.91 -3.84
CA VAL A 130 -17.93 13.96 -2.88
C VAL A 130 -16.84 12.98 -3.29
N LEU A 131 -15.61 13.50 -3.41
CA LEU A 131 -14.40 12.73 -3.68
C LEU A 131 -13.51 12.78 -2.46
N LEU A 132 -12.93 11.63 -2.12
CA LEU A 132 -12.00 11.51 -1.00
C LEU A 132 -10.74 10.77 -1.44
N GLN A 133 -9.58 11.35 -1.10
CA GLN A 133 -8.29 10.71 -1.23
C GLN A 133 -7.35 11.22 -0.14
N GLY A 134 -7.05 10.37 0.83
CA GLY A 134 -6.19 10.72 1.96
C GLY A 134 -6.67 11.97 2.70
N ARG A 135 -5.94 13.08 2.55
CA ARG A 135 -6.25 14.37 3.18
C ARG A 135 -7.03 15.36 2.29
N TYR A 136 -7.43 14.93 1.11
CA TYR A 136 -8.19 15.77 0.17
C TYR A 136 -9.66 15.36 0.15
N LEU A 137 -10.53 16.34 0.33
CA LEU A 137 -11.98 16.18 0.24
C LEU A 137 -12.49 17.22 -0.77
N ILE A 138 -13.14 16.75 -1.83
CA ILE A 138 -13.66 17.58 -2.90
C ILE A 138 -15.16 17.47 -2.88
N LEU A 139 -15.85 18.60 -2.90
CA LEU A 139 -17.29 18.70 -3.03
C LEU A 139 -17.61 19.44 -4.33
N ASP A 140 -18.22 18.73 -5.28
CA ASP A 140 -18.52 19.22 -6.62
C ASP A 140 -20.04 19.30 -6.83
N PRO A 141 -20.64 20.50 -6.83
CA PRO A 141 -22.06 20.67 -7.14
C PRO A 141 -22.37 20.21 -8.58
N ARG A 142 -23.40 19.37 -8.74
CA ARG A 142 -23.79 18.81 -10.05
C ARG A 142 -24.40 19.83 -11.01
N GLN A 143 -24.77 20.98 -10.52
CA GLN A 143 -25.35 22.09 -11.27
C GLN A 143 -24.70 23.39 -10.83
N ASP A 144 -24.72 24.37 -11.74
CA ASP A 144 -24.28 25.72 -11.41
C ASP A 144 -25.04 26.26 -10.19
N LEU A 145 -24.32 26.89 -9.26
CA LEU A 145 -24.90 27.48 -8.07
C LEU A 145 -25.59 28.81 -8.40
N ASP A 146 -26.78 29.01 -7.85
CA ASP A 146 -27.45 30.33 -7.96
C ASP A 146 -26.72 31.38 -7.11
N SER A 147 -26.93 32.68 -7.44
CA SER A 147 -26.35 33.79 -6.67
C SER A 147 -27.16 34.06 -5.37
N VAL A 148 -27.32 33.02 -4.53
CA VAL A 148 -27.93 33.06 -3.19
C VAL A 148 -26.89 32.67 -2.15
N GLU A 149 -27.23 32.86 -0.87
CA GLU A 149 -26.32 32.43 0.21
C GLU A 149 -26.36 30.91 0.39
N TYR A 150 -25.18 30.31 0.44
CA TYR A 150 -25.00 28.86 0.76
C TYR A 150 -24.25 28.70 2.08
N THR A 151 -24.56 27.62 2.78
CA THR A 151 -23.85 27.20 3.99
C THR A 151 -23.21 25.84 3.76
N LEU A 152 -21.88 25.79 3.80
CA LEU A 152 -21.10 24.54 3.92
C LEU A 152 -20.91 24.24 5.41
N ALA A 153 -21.33 23.03 5.85
CA ALA A 153 -21.10 22.58 7.21
C ALA A 153 -20.39 21.21 7.23
N LEU A 154 -19.40 21.10 8.13
CA LEU A 154 -18.65 19.87 8.38
C LEU A 154 -18.77 19.56 9.89
N SER A 155 -19.34 18.40 10.22
CA SER A 155 -19.58 17.99 11.61
C SER A 155 -19.37 16.49 11.77
N GLY A 156 -18.63 16.08 12.79
CA GLY A 156 -18.40 14.66 13.09
C GLY A 156 -17.36 13.96 12.20
N LEU A 157 -16.64 14.69 11.35
CA LEU A 157 -15.53 14.16 10.56
C LEU A 157 -14.39 13.70 11.47
N ARG A 158 -13.82 12.55 11.16
CA ARG A 158 -12.64 12.01 11.85
C ARG A 158 -11.49 11.80 10.88
N SER A 159 -10.29 11.88 11.41
CA SER A 159 -9.10 11.34 10.74
C SER A 159 -8.98 9.83 11.01
N ARG A 160 -8.16 9.13 10.21
CA ARG A 160 -7.95 7.69 10.37
C ARG A 160 -7.43 7.29 11.75
N ASP A 161 -6.71 8.18 12.44
CA ASP A 161 -6.27 7.98 13.83
C ASP A 161 -7.39 8.23 14.86
N GLY A 162 -8.64 8.44 14.43
CA GLY A 162 -9.81 8.67 15.27
C GLY A 162 -9.97 10.09 15.80
N SER A 163 -9.04 11.02 15.51
CA SER A 163 -9.13 12.41 15.97
C SER A 163 -10.34 13.10 15.33
N LEU A 164 -11.14 13.80 16.16
CA LEU A 164 -12.34 14.49 15.71
C LEU A 164 -12.01 15.90 15.18
N LEU A 165 -12.54 16.25 14.01
CA LEU A 165 -12.49 17.63 13.50
C LEU A 165 -13.43 18.52 14.31
N PRO A 166 -12.98 19.71 14.77
CA PRO A 166 -13.91 20.73 15.27
C PRO A 166 -14.96 21.10 14.22
N GLU A 167 -16.20 21.36 14.64
CA GLU A 167 -17.27 21.78 13.72
C GLU A 167 -16.84 23.01 12.91
N VAL A 168 -17.10 22.97 11.61
CA VAL A 168 -16.77 24.03 10.67
C VAL A 168 -18.03 24.42 9.92
N GLU A 169 -18.30 25.72 9.89
CA GLU A 169 -19.36 26.32 9.07
C GLU A 169 -18.79 27.48 8.26
N ARG A 170 -19.14 27.52 6.98
CA ARG A 170 -18.74 28.59 6.02
C ARG A 170 -19.94 29.02 5.21
N GLN A 171 -20.22 30.33 5.21
CA GLN A 171 -21.26 30.93 4.40
C GLN A 171 -20.62 31.68 3.23
N PHE A 172 -21.24 31.61 2.06
CA PHE A 172 -20.77 32.26 0.86
C PHE A 172 -21.91 32.49 -0.14
N THR A 173 -21.72 33.47 -1.03
CA THR A 173 -22.62 33.75 -2.15
C THR A 173 -21.79 33.71 -3.44
N PRO A 174 -22.08 32.77 -4.37
CA PRO A 174 -21.36 32.67 -5.63
C PRO A 174 -21.61 33.89 -6.53
N MET A 175 -20.59 34.29 -7.27
CA MET A 175 -20.70 35.27 -8.34
C MET A 175 -21.19 34.59 -9.62
N GLY A 176 -22.18 35.15 -10.30
CA GLY A 176 -22.64 34.62 -11.59
C GLY A 176 -21.60 34.84 -12.69
N THR A 177 -21.42 33.83 -13.54
CA THR A 177 -20.45 33.88 -14.66
C THR A 177 -21.12 33.98 -16.05
N GLN A 178 -22.43 34.03 -16.13
CA GLN A 178 -23.17 34.15 -17.39
C GLN A 178 -23.10 35.60 -17.95
N PRO A 179 -23.00 35.79 -19.29
CA PRO A 179 -22.94 34.74 -20.33
C PRO A 179 -21.55 34.08 -20.41
N ARG A 180 -21.49 32.86 -20.92
CA ARG A 180 -20.27 32.11 -21.15
C ARG A 180 -20.06 31.80 -22.62
N GLU A 181 -18.81 31.54 -23.00
CA GLU A 181 -18.43 31.06 -24.32
C GLU A 181 -17.68 29.72 -24.17
N THR A 182 -18.14 28.71 -24.91
CA THR A 182 -17.44 27.39 -24.91
C THR A 182 -16.35 27.40 -25.96
N THR A 183 -15.12 27.07 -25.55
CA THR A 183 -13.96 26.93 -26.41
C THR A 183 -13.48 25.50 -26.41
N VAL A 184 -13.35 24.88 -27.60
CA VAL A 184 -12.79 23.53 -27.72
C VAL A 184 -11.27 23.60 -27.90
N ILE A 185 -10.57 22.92 -27.07
CA ILE A 185 -9.10 22.91 -26.96
C ILE A 185 -8.60 21.50 -27.19
N LYS A 186 -7.53 21.34 -27.99
CA LYS A 186 -6.85 20.07 -28.22
C LYS A 186 -5.64 19.92 -27.30
N VAL A 187 -5.45 18.70 -26.81
CA VAL A 187 -4.25 18.23 -26.12
C VAL A 187 -3.60 17.18 -27.01
N GLY A 188 -2.31 17.25 -27.27
CA GLY A 188 -1.60 16.31 -28.11
C GLY A 188 -1.82 16.50 -29.61
N SER A 189 -1.48 15.49 -30.40
CA SER A 189 -1.51 15.46 -31.89
C SER A 189 -0.60 16.44 -32.62
N LEU A 190 0.30 17.10 -31.94
CA LEU A 190 1.41 17.83 -32.58
C LEU A 190 2.56 16.88 -32.97
N GLY A 191 2.55 15.65 -32.41
CA GLY A 191 3.62 14.67 -32.49
C GLY A 191 3.94 14.17 -33.92
N GLU A 192 2.95 13.99 -34.78
CA GLU A 192 3.23 13.59 -36.16
C GLU A 192 3.96 14.66 -36.97
N GLN A 193 3.86 15.92 -36.55
CA GLN A 193 4.51 17.04 -37.26
C GLN A 193 5.67 17.66 -36.48
N GLN A 194 5.73 17.54 -35.14
CA GLN A 194 6.77 18.09 -34.29
C GLN A 194 7.01 17.22 -33.05
N PRO A 195 7.65 16.05 -33.18
CA PRO A 195 7.85 15.11 -32.06
C PRO A 195 8.74 15.67 -30.93
N ASP A 196 9.48 16.75 -31.17
CA ASP A 196 10.44 17.35 -30.24
C ASP A 196 9.95 18.68 -29.64
N LEU A 197 8.64 18.97 -29.67
CA LEU A 197 8.14 20.21 -29.11
C LEU A 197 8.32 20.23 -27.59
N GLN A 198 9.08 21.21 -27.13
CA GLN A 198 9.37 21.41 -25.71
C GLN A 198 8.54 22.58 -25.16
N SER A 199 8.13 22.43 -23.90
CA SER A 199 7.51 23.53 -23.15
C SER A 199 8.48 24.69 -23.01
N GLN A 200 8.00 25.87 -23.25
CA GLN A 200 8.76 27.09 -23.00
C GLN A 200 8.99 27.35 -21.51
N LEU A 201 8.15 26.77 -20.65
CA LEU A 201 8.25 26.92 -19.21
C LEU A 201 9.27 25.95 -18.58
N THR A 202 9.33 24.70 -19.04
CA THR A 202 10.14 23.67 -18.39
C THR A 202 11.33 23.17 -19.23
N GLY A 203 11.29 23.40 -20.55
CA GLY A 203 12.23 22.81 -21.50
C GLY A 203 12.06 21.29 -21.64
N ARG A 204 10.99 20.70 -21.13
CA ARG A 204 10.65 19.28 -21.25
C ARG A 204 9.71 19.06 -22.44
N PRO A 205 9.65 17.85 -23.01
CA PRO A 205 8.63 17.52 -24.00
C PRO A 205 7.22 17.82 -23.47
N VAL A 206 6.36 18.39 -24.32
CA VAL A 206 4.99 18.71 -23.96
C VAL A 206 4.06 17.50 -24.11
N ASN A 207 3.03 17.45 -23.29
CA ASN A 207 1.97 16.42 -23.27
C ASN A 207 2.49 15.00 -23.01
N GLN A 208 3.69 14.89 -22.47
CA GLN A 208 4.26 13.64 -21.99
C GLN A 208 4.20 13.59 -20.47
N VAL A 209 3.72 12.47 -19.95
CA VAL A 209 3.66 12.18 -18.51
C VAL A 209 4.78 11.19 -18.19
N PRO A 210 5.90 11.65 -17.64
CA PRO A 210 6.91 10.74 -17.11
C PRO A 210 6.39 10.15 -15.80
N LEU A 211 6.44 8.83 -15.68
CA LEU A 211 6.18 8.13 -14.43
C LEU A 211 7.54 7.87 -13.75
N ASP A 212 8.02 8.86 -12.99
CA ASP A 212 9.29 8.77 -12.27
C ASP A 212 9.09 7.91 -11.00
N SER A 213 9.15 6.60 -11.16
CA SER A 213 8.96 5.60 -10.11
C SER A 213 10.19 4.73 -9.97
N PHE A 214 10.58 4.46 -8.74
CA PHE A 214 11.66 3.51 -8.45
C PHE A 214 11.25 2.06 -8.79
N ILE A 215 9.96 1.71 -8.61
CA ILE A 215 9.47 0.33 -8.83
C ILE A 215 9.39 0.00 -10.31
N ILE A 216 8.80 0.90 -11.12
CA ILE A 216 8.59 0.66 -12.56
C ILE A 216 9.68 1.30 -13.45
N GLY A 217 10.67 1.96 -12.84
CA GLY A 217 11.70 2.70 -13.55
C GLY A 217 11.26 4.10 -13.97
N ASP A 218 12.24 4.97 -14.18
CA ASP A 218 12.08 6.39 -14.55
C ASP A 218 12.04 6.63 -16.08
N SER A 219 11.99 5.57 -16.87
CA SER A 219 11.87 5.63 -18.33
C SER A 219 10.43 5.48 -18.86
N ALA A 220 9.48 5.15 -18.00
CA ALA A 220 8.08 4.99 -18.39
C ALA A 220 7.45 6.37 -18.68
N VAL A 221 6.98 6.56 -19.92
CA VAL A 221 6.37 7.82 -20.38
C VAL A 221 5.12 7.51 -21.18
N THR A 222 4.02 8.20 -20.87
CA THR A 222 2.81 8.17 -21.72
C THR A 222 2.59 9.52 -22.40
N GLU A 223 2.14 9.50 -23.64
CA GLU A 223 1.80 10.72 -24.40
C GLU A 223 0.29 10.95 -24.31
N LEU A 224 -0.12 12.12 -23.76
CA LEU A 224 -1.53 12.47 -23.62
C LEU A 224 -2.08 13.10 -24.89
N THR A 225 -3.23 12.63 -25.31
CA THR A 225 -4.00 13.13 -26.46
C THR A 225 -5.47 13.29 -26.11
N GLY A 226 -6.14 14.21 -26.82
CA GLY A 226 -7.58 14.39 -26.67
C GLY A 226 -8.05 15.81 -26.98
N SER A 227 -9.31 16.06 -26.68
CA SER A 227 -9.87 17.42 -26.75
C SER A 227 -10.81 17.64 -25.57
N LEU A 228 -10.90 18.87 -25.13
CA LEU A 228 -11.77 19.30 -24.05
C LEU A 228 -12.58 20.52 -24.45
N ALA A 229 -13.78 20.64 -23.92
CA ALA A 229 -14.61 21.80 -24.06
C ALA A 229 -14.48 22.64 -22.80
N ALA A 230 -13.97 23.84 -22.88
CA ALA A 230 -13.82 24.76 -21.77
C ALA A 230 -14.85 25.88 -21.85
N ASP A 231 -15.60 26.11 -20.78
CA ASP A 231 -16.50 27.23 -20.62
C ASP A 231 -15.74 28.41 -20.03
N LEU A 232 -15.78 29.58 -20.71
CA LEU A 232 -15.14 30.80 -20.26
C LEU A 232 -16.22 31.86 -20.01
N GLY A 233 -16.09 32.58 -18.91
CA GLY A 233 -16.85 33.82 -18.70
C GLY A 233 -16.58 34.82 -19.81
N PHE A 234 -17.58 35.66 -20.14
CA PHE A 234 -17.43 36.65 -21.18
C PHE A 234 -16.35 37.67 -20.81
N VAL A 235 -15.21 37.63 -21.52
CA VAL A 235 -14.00 38.38 -21.18
C VAL A 235 -14.21 39.85 -20.81
N PRO A 236 -15.09 40.63 -21.51
CA PRO A 236 -15.34 42.01 -21.14
C PRO A 236 -15.96 42.24 -19.76
N ASP A 237 -16.64 41.25 -19.20
CA ASP A 237 -17.28 41.34 -17.88
C ASP A 237 -16.34 41.03 -16.72
N PHE A 238 -15.16 40.45 -17.03
CA PHE A 238 -14.15 40.02 -16.06
C PHE A 238 -12.80 40.68 -16.32
N ALA A 239 -12.61 41.87 -15.77
CA ALA A 239 -11.41 42.67 -16.04
C ALA A 239 -10.15 42.09 -15.41
N ASP A 240 -10.29 41.54 -14.18
CA ASP A 240 -9.16 41.13 -13.36
C ASP A 240 -8.89 39.62 -13.45
N ALA A 241 -9.91 38.79 -13.67
CA ALA A 241 -9.73 37.33 -13.87
C ALA A 241 -10.92 36.73 -14.59
N VAL A 242 -10.70 36.14 -15.76
CA VAL A 242 -11.74 35.43 -16.52
C VAL A 242 -11.93 34.03 -15.93
N PRO A 243 -13.11 33.70 -15.37
CA PRO A 243 -13.37 32.35 -14.87
C PRO A 243 -13.46 31.37 -16.03
N LEU A 244 -12.96 30.16 -15.75
CA LEU A 244 -12.90 29.07 -16.72
C LEU A 244 -13.26 27.75 -16.03
N ARG A 245 -14.00 26.89 -16.75
CA ARG A 245 -14.35 25.53 -16.32
C ARG A 245 -14.12 24.54 -17.45
N VAL A 246 -13.59 23.36 -17.11
CA VAL A 246 -13.65 22.15 -17.94
C VAL A 246 -14.55 21.15 -17.25
N PRO A 247 -15.64 20.67 -17.87
CA PRO A 247 -16.62 19.81 -17.21
C PRO A 247 -16.06 18.46 -16.76
N ALA A 248 -16.58 17.93 -15.65
CA ALA A 248 -16.41 16.56 -15.24
C ALA A 248 -16.76 15.57 -16.37
N GLY A 249 -16.16 14.38 -16.36
CA GLY A 249 -16.32 13.37 -17.41
C GLY A 249 -15.49 13.63 -18.68
N THR A 250 -14.73 14.73 -18.75
CA THR A 250 -13.76 14.95 -19.84
C THR A 250 -12.64 13.92 -19.76
N VAL A 251 -12.32 13.26 -20.91
CA VAL A 251 -11.34 12.18 -20.99
C VAL A 251 -10.17 12.57 -21.88
N LEU A 252 -8.95 12.44 -21.37
CA LEU A 252 -7.71 12.43 -22.14
C LEU A 252 -7.19 11.01 -22.21
N ARG A 253 -6.61 10.62 -23.35
CA ARG A 253 -6.02 9.30 -23.56
C ARG A 253 -4.51 9.39 -23.52
N GLY A 254 -3.90 8.44 -22.85
CA GLY A 254 -2.46 8.21 -22.83
C GLY A 254 -2.09 6.99 -23.67
N ALA A 255 -0.94 7.04 -24.33
CA ALA A 255 -0.40 5.87 -25.02
C ALA A 255 -0.08 4.74 -24.01
N PRO A 256 -0.05 3.47 -24.45
CA PRO A 256 0.38 2.35 -23.61
C PRO A 256 1.77 2.57 -23.01
N VAL A 257 1.98 2.04 -21.81
CA VAL A 257 3.25 2.13 -21.09
C VAL A 257 3.78 0.73 -20.81
N ASP A 258 5.07 0.53 -21.10
CA ASP A 258 5.77 -0.68 -20.69
C ASP A 258 6.09 -0.62 -19.20
N VAL A 259 5.54 -1.55 -18.42
CA VAL A 259 5.80 -1.66 -16.98
C VAL A 259 6.95 -2.63 -16.75
N ASN A 260 8.11 -2.09 -16.39
CA ASN A 260 9.32 -2.88 -16.14
C ASN A 260 9.81 -2.67 -14.71
N ILE A 261 10.06 -3.76 -13.99
CA ILE A 261 10.63 -3.71 -12.62
C ILE A 261 12.00 -3.02 -12.69
N LEU A 262 12.15 -1.90 -12.01
CA LEU A 262 13.31 -0.99 -12.06
C LEU A 262 13.69 -0.55 -13.49
N GLY A 263 12.72 -0.53 -14.40
CA GLY A 263 12.95 -0.16 -15.80
C GLY A 263 13.64 -1.23 -16.65
N GLU A 264 13.95 -2.42 -16.12
CA GLU A 264 14.81 -3.43 -16.76
C GLU A 264 14.10 -4.75 -17.05
N ILE A 265 13.29 -5.26 -16.11
CA ILE A 265 12.65 -6.58 -16.23
C ILE A 265 11.15 -6.40 -16.44
N PRO A 266 10.59 -6.89 -17.58
CA PRO A 266 9.15 -6.79 -17.82
C PRO A 266 8.32 -7.37 -16.69
N ALA A 267 7.38 -6.59 -16.15
CA ALA A 267 6.52 -7.01 -15.06
C ALA A 267 5.36 -7.94 -15.51
N GLY A 268 5.21 -8.14 -16.82
CA GLY A 268 4.10 -8.91 -17.39
C GLY A 268 2.76 -8.18 -17.33
N ILE A 269 2.78 -6.85 -17.22
CA ILE A 269 1.58 -6.00 -17.19
C ILE A 269 1.46 -5.28 -18.53
N ASP A 270 0.38 -5.56 -19.26
CA ASP A 270 -0.04 -4.79 -20.43
C ASP A 270 -1.01 -3.69 -19.96
N THR A 271 -0.61 -2.42 -20.11
CA THR A 271 -1.48 -1.30 -19.70
C THR A 271 -2.60 -1.06 -20.69
N GLY A 272 -2.44 -1.41 -21.97
CA GLY A 272 -3.24 -0.84 -23.02
C GLY A 272 -3.20 0.70 -22.95
N ASP A 273 -4.16 1.37 -23.55
CA ASP A 273 -4.26 2.83 -23.46
C ASP A 273 -4.57 3.25 -22.01
N LEU A 274 -3.87 4.28 -21.53
CA LEU A 274 -4.20 4.94 -20.28
C LEU A 274 -5.32 5.96 -20.51
N GLN A 275 -6.14 6.20 -19.49
CA GLN A 275 -7.19 7.22 -19.54
C GLN A 275 -7.09 8.11 -18.30
N ILE A 276 -7.15 9.42 -18.55
CA ILE A 276 -7.23 10.44 -17.50
C ILE A 276 -8.60 11.08 -17.62
N THR A 277 -9.47 10.82 -16.67
CA THR A 277 -10.87 11.27 -16.67
C THR A 277 -11.08 12.30 -15.57
N LEU A 278 -11.62 13.49 -15.88
CA LEU A 278 -11.97 14.47 -14.87
C LEU A 278 -13.14 13.95 -14.02
N LEU A 279 -12.94 13.90 -12.71
CA LEU A 279 -13.92 13.43 -11.72
C LEU A 279 -14.83 14.53 -11.21
N SER A 280 -14.34 15.77 -11.21
CA SER A 280 -15.06 16.99 -10.87
C SER A 280 -14.87 18.04 -11.96
N ASP A 281 -15.63 19.11 -11.90
CA ASP A 281 -15.36 20.27 -12.73
C ASP A 281 -13.98 20.83 -12.43
N ALA A 282 -13.13 20.94 -13.47
CA ALA A 282 -11.87 21.65 -13.36
C ALA A 282 -12.12 23.16 -13.46
N ASN A 283 -11.76 23.89 -12.42
CA ASN A 283 -12.07 25.31 -12.29
C ASN A 283 -10.81 26.16 -12.26
N GLY A 284 -10.87 27.34 -12.82
CA GLY A 284 -9.73 28.23 -12.82
C GLY A 284 -9.99 29.62 -13.37
N TYR A 285 -8.91 30.33 -13.62
CA TYR A 285 -8.91 31.69 -14.05
C TYR A 285 -7.83 31.99 -15.09
N LEU A 286 -8.18 32.85 -16.07
CA LEU A 286 -7.20 33.51 -16.92
C LEU A 286 -6.99 34.92 -16.39
N ILE A 287 -5.82 35.20 -15.84
CA ILE A 287 -5.47 36.44 -15.15
C ILE A 287 -4.69 37.34 -16.11
N PRO A 288 -5.05 38.60 -16.29
CA PRO A 288 -4.32 39.54 -17.13
C PRO A 288 -2.87 39.69 -16.70
N ASN A 289 -1.99 39.93 -17.68
CA ASN A 289 -0.58 40.15 -17.40
C ASN A 289 -0.42 41.48 -16.60
N PRO A 290 0.11 41.47 -15.39
CA PRO A 290 0.27 42.66 -14.57
C PRO A 290 1.32 43.62 -15.10
N PHE A 291 2.14 43.19 -16.08
CA PHE A 291 3.22 43.98 -16.66
C PHE A 291 2.88 44.57 -18.04
N SER A 292 1.72 44.27 -18.62
CA SER A 292 1.30 44.77 -19.92
C SER A 292 -0.21 44.94 -20.01
N THR A 293 -0.64 46.06 -20.57
CA THR A 293 -2.05 46.34 -20.85
C THR A 293 -2.45 46.01 -22.29
N GLU A 294 -1.53 45.42 -23.09
CA GLU A 294 -1.84 45.02 -24.46
C GLU A 294 -2.80 43.80 -24.46
N ALA A 295 -3.80 43.84 -25.34
CA ALA A 295 -4.79 42.75 -25.44
C ALA A 295 -4.17 41.41 -25.86
N THR A 296 -3.01 41.43 -26.51
CA THR A 296 -2.24 40.25 -26.95
C THR A 296 -1.20 39.81 -25.93
N ALA A 297 -1.09 40.48 -24.78
CA ALA A 297 -0.16 40.11 -23.76
C ALA A 297 -0.54 38.70 -23.18
N PRO A 298 0.44 37.82 -22.91
CA PRO A 298 0.18 36.55 -22.28
C PRO A 298 -0.58 36.74 -20.96
N ARG A 299 -1.61 35.93 -20.76
CA ARG A 299 -2.33 35.87 -19.49
C ARG A 299 -1.79 34.70 -18.65
N TYR A 300 -1.81 34.80 -17.34
CA TYR A 300 -1.58 33.64 -16.48
C TYR A 300 -2.80 32.74 -16.48
N ALA A 301 -2.59 31.44 -16.60
CA ALA A 301 -3.63 30.43 -16.46
C ALA A 301 -3.41 29.68 -15.14
N LEU A 302 -4.43 29.65 -14.30
CA LEU A 302 -4.46 28.87 -13.07
C LEU A 302 -5.70 27.99 -13.13
N LEU A 303 -5.50 26.67 -13.01
CA LEU A 303 -6.59 25.69 -13.05
C LEU A 303 -6.37 24.66 -11.93
N ARG A 304 -7.44 24.25 -11.27
CA ARG A 304 -7.48 23.13 -10.33
C ARG A 304 -8.39 22.05 -10.86
N MET A 305 -7.95 20.81 -10.80
CA MET A 305 -8.70 19.66 -11.31
C MET A 305 -8.54 18.44 -10.40
N ASP A 306 -9.47 17.54 -10.55
CA ASP A 306 -9.50 16.23 -9.90
C ASP A 306 -9.74 15.19 -10.99
N ALA A 307 -8.87 14.20 -11.09
CA ALA A 307 -8.91 13.23 -12.18
C ALA A 307 -8.80 11.81 -11.66
N ALA A 308 -9.30 10.85 -12.44
CA ALA A 308 -8.98 9.43 -12.30
C ALA A 308 -7.97 9.04 -13.38
N MET A 309 -7.00 8.24 -13.00
CA MET A 309 -6.15 7.49 -13.92
C MET A 309 -6.66 6.06 -13.98
N THR A 310 -6.90 5.53 -15.18
CA THR A 310 -7.35 4.17 -15.43
C THR A 310 -6.58 3.59 -16.61
N ALA A 311 -6.58 2.26 -16.77
CA ALA A 311 -5.91 1.55 -17.85
C ALA A 311 -6.89 0.62 -18.58
N GLU A 312 -6.66 0.35 -19.88
CA GLU A 312 -7.51 -0.60 -20.63
C GLU A 312 -7.21 -2.06 -20.29
N GLY A 313 -5.93 -2.37 -19.98
CA GLY A 313 -5.53 -3.70 -19.56
C GLY A 313 -6.09 -4.06 -18.18
N THR A 314 -6.75 -5.20 -18.04
CA THR A 314 -7.45 -5.60 -16.81
C THR A 314 -6.53 -5.61 -15.60
N ILE A 315 -5.37 -6.26 -15.70
CA ILE A 315 -4.37 -6.31 -14.61
C ILE A 315 -3.85 -4.91 -14.27
N ALA A 316 -3.48 -4.14 -15.29
CA ALA A 316 -2.98 -2.78 -15.11
C ALA A 316 -4.03 -1.87 -14.49
N ASN A 317 -5.29 -1.98 -14.92
CA ASN A 317 -6.37 -1.19 -14.38
C ASN A 317 -6.60 -1.51 -12.90
N ALA A 318 -6.67 -2.80 -12.53
CA ALA A 318 -6.81 -3.19 -11.13
C ALA A 318 -5.62 -2.74 -10.26
N ALA A 319 -4.39 -2.76 -10.80
CA ALA A 319 -3.18 -2.42 -10.08
C ALA A 319 -2.91 -0.90 -10.01
N LEU A 320 -3.23 -0.13 -11.04
CA LEU A 320 -2.81 1.27 -11.21
C LEU A 320 -3.95 2.28 -11.19
N SER A 321 -5.24 1.83 -11.32
CA SER A 321 -6.37 2.76 -11.29
C SER A 321 -6.45 3.51 -9.97
N GLN A 322 -6.60 4.85 -10.05
CA GLN A 322 -6.62 5.69 -8.86
C GLN A 322 -7.20 7.08 -9.13
N ASN A 323 -7.60 7.74 -8.07
CA ASN A 323 -7.87 9.16 -8.06
C ASN A 323 -6.57 9.97 -7.96
N LEU A 324 -6.56 11.12 -8.58
CA LEU A 324 -5.54 12.16 -8.48
C LEU A 324 -6.27 13.46 -8.17
N LEU A 325 -6.36 13.80 -6.89
CA LEU A 325 -7.15 14.94 -6.44
C LEU A 325 -6.29 16.19 -6.20
N ASN A 326 -6.93 17.35 -6.28
CA ASN A 326 -6.35 18.67 -6.04
C ASN A 326 -5.12 18.97 -6.92
N ILE A 327 -5.15 18.53 -8.17
CA ILE A 327 -4.11 18.83 -9.17
C ILE A 327 -4.15 20.31 -9.49
N GLN A 328 -3.01 21.00 -9.39
CA GLN A 328 -2.88 22.40 -9.75
C GLN A 328 -2.12 22.54 -11.06
N VAL A 329 -2.72 23.21 -12.04
CA VAL A 329 -2.11 23.53 -13.34
C VAL A 329 -1.88 25.03 -13.40
N VAL A 330 -0.65 25.44 -13.67
CA VAL A 330 -0.25 26.84 -13.75
C VAL A 330 0.49 27.07 -15.08
N GLY A 331 0.16 28.15 -15.78
CA GLY A 331 0.79 28.40 -17.07
C GLY A 331 0.49 29.75 -17.66
N LEU A 332 0.72 29.85 -18.97
CA LEU A 332 0.50 31.01 -19.78
C LEU A 332 -0.53 30.74 -20.88
N ALA A 333 -1.46 31.61 -21.02
CA ALA A 333 -2.44 31.64 -22.13
C ALA A 333 -2.11 32.77 -23.09
N ILE A 334 -1.90 32.43 -24.34
CA ILE A 334 -1.52 33.38 -25.42
C ILE A 334 -2.51 33.20 -26.59
N VAL A 335 -2.87 34.29 -27.26
CA VAL A 335 -3.63 34.21 -28.50
C VAL A 335 -2.68 34.43 -29.68
N GLU A 336 -2.43 33.35 -30.43
CA GLU A 336 -1.59 33.35 -31.64
C GLU A 336 -2.40 32.90 -32.85
N ASP A 337 -2.35 33.64 -33.95
CA ASP A 337 -3.04 33.32 -35.22
C ASP A 337 -4.53 32.97 -35.04
N GLY A 338 -5.19 33.62 -34.10
CA GLY A 338 -6.62 33.41 -33.80
C GLY A 338 -6.92 32.11 -33.02
N LYS A 339 -5.89 31.49 -32.44
CA LYS A 339 -6.00 30.33 -31.52
C LYS A 339 -5.60 30.75 -30.11
N LEU A 340 -6.27 30.21 -29.13
CA LEU A 340 -5.83 30.21 -27.74
C LEU A 340 -4.82 29.09 -27.57
N VAL A 341 -3.61 29.42 -27.17
CA VAL A 341 -2.53 28.50 -26.85
C VAL A 341 -2.27 28.57 -25.36
N LEU A 342 -2.31 27.43 -24.70
CA LEU A 342 -1.99 27.29 -23.27
C LEU A 342 -0.68 26.49 -23.16
N ASP A 343 0.35 27.07 -22.55
CA ASP A 343 1.56 26.38 -22.12
C ASP A 343 1.56 26.37 -20.59
N ALA A 344 1.40 25.20 -20.02
CA ALA A 344 1.13 25.05 -18.60
C ALA A 344 1.93 23.88 -18.00
N ILE A 345 2.12 23.93 -16.69
CA ILE A 345 2.81 22.93 -15.91
C ILE A 345 1.93 22.42 -14.77
N SER A 346 2.12 21.18 -14.41
CA SER A 346 1.53 20.56 -13.22
C SER A 346 2.49 19.59 -12.58
N VAL A 347 2.22 19.22 -11.33
CA VAL A 347 2.87 18.12 -10.65
C VAL A 347 1.76 17.18 -10.16
N VAL A 348 1.92 15.91 -10.43
CA VAL A 348 1.03 14.85 -9.94
C VAL A 348 1.87 13.77 -9.26
N ASP A 349 1.30 13.10 -8.29
CA ASP A 349 1.94 12.05 -7.52
C ASP A 349 1.11 10.78 -7.58
N PRO A 350 1.06 10.09 -8.73
CA PRO A 350 0.36 8.82 -8.81
C PRO A 350 0.97 7.83 -7.83
N ASP A 351 0.11 7.07 -7.20
CA ASP A 351 0.49 5.96 -6.34
C ASP A 351 0.78 4.72 -7.19
N ILE A 352 1.94 4.15 -7.01
CA ILE A 352 2.34 2.93 -7.71
C ILE A 352 2.13 1.75 -6.76
N LEU A 353 1.06 1.00 -6.99
CA LEU A 353 0.71 -0.23 -6.28
C LEU A 353 0.47 -0.05 -4.75
N GLY A 354 0.20 1.16 -4.25
CA GLY A 354 0.16 1.41 -2.81
C GLY A 354 1.53 1.35 -2.12
N LEU A 355 2.62 1.39 -2.88
CA LEU A 355 3.98 1.19 -2.39
C LEU A 355 4.83 2.45 -2.49
N GLU A 356 4.62 3.24 -3.53
CA GLU A 356 5.43 4.41 -3.83
C GLU A 356 4.58 5.49 -4.49
N LYS A 357 4.85 6.75 -4.16
CA LYS A 357 4.33 7.90 -4.94
C LYS A 357 5.35 8.29 -6.00
N ALA A 358 4.96 8.13 -7.26
CA ALA A 358 5.75 8.56 -8.40
C ALA A 358 5.54 10.06 -8.63
N GLY A 359 6.59 10.86 -8.45
CA GLY A 359 6.51 12.29 -8.78
C GLY A 359 6.55 12.50 -10.29
N ALA A 360 5.47 13.03 -10.88
CA ALA A 360 5.44 13.37 -12.30
C ALA A 360 5.27 14.87 -12.50
N GLN A 361 6.27 15.51 -13.12
CA GLN A 361 6.14 16.88 -13.60
C GLN A 361 5.60 16.88 -15.03
N LEU A 362 4.40 17.38 -15.19
CA LEU A 362 3.72 17.50 -16.47
C LEU A 362 3.99 18.85 -17.11
N SER A 363 4.19 18.84 -18.42
CA SER A 363 4.24 20.04 -19.25
C SER A 363 3.18 19.91 -20.33
N PHE A 364 2.18 20.79 -20.30
CA PHE A 364 1.07 20.78 -21.23
C PHE A 364 1.21 21.88 -22.28
N ARG A 365 0.97 21.52 -23.53
CA ARG A 365 0.64 22.49 -24.56
C ARG A 365 -0.70 22.11 -25.17
N MET A 366 -1.63 23.04 -25.06
CA MET A 366 -3.00 22.88 -25.53
C MET A 366 -3.34 24.01 -26.48
N GLU A 367 -4.02 23.70 -27.58
CA GLU A 367 -4.38 24.70 -28.61
C GLU A 367 -5.86 24.64 -28.94
N SER A 368 -6.51 25.79 -28.96
CA SER A 368 -7.88 25.86 -29.46
C SER A 368 -7.92 25.70 -30.98
N PHE A 369 -9.07 25.33 -31.52
CA PHE A 369 -9.28 25.40 -32.98
C PHE A 369 -9.30 26.83 -33.49
N ALA A 370 -8.73 27.10 -34.65
CA ALA A 370 -8.89 28.37 -35.32
C ALA A 370 -10.34 28.53 -35.77
N GLY A 371 -11.03 29.57 -35.32
CA GLY A 371 -12.42 29.84 -35.67
C GLY A 371 -13.41 28.95 -34.93
N GLN A 372 -13.71 29.23 -33.69
CA GLN A 372 -14.60 28.53 -32.78
C GLN A 372 -16.10 28.49 -33.12
N ARG A 373 -16.48 28.79 -34.37
CA ARG A 373 -17.92 28.81 -34.76
C ARG A 373 -18.57 27.41 -34.78
N ASN A 374 -17.80 26.37 -35.05
CA ASN A 374 -18.27 25.00 -35.09
C ASN A 374 -17.11 24.04 -34.90
N PRO A 375 -16.45 24.06 -33.73
CA PRO A 375 -15.35 23.13 -33.45
C PRO A 375 -15.89 21.71 -33.33
N PRO A 376 -15.08 20.68 -33.62
CA PRO A 376 -15.45 19.30 -33.32
C PRO A 376 -15.53 19.15 -31.80
N MET A 377 -16.70 18.90 -31.26
CA MET A 377 -16.89 18.60 -29.85
C MET A 377 -16.25 17.26 -29.49
N PRO A 378 -15.71 17.09 -28.26
CA PRO A 378 -15.28 15.80 -27.76
C PRO A 378 -16.41 14.77 -27.86
N GLU A 379 -16.08 13.59 -28.36
CA GLU A 379 -17.06 12.49 -28.41
C GLU A 379 -17.18 11.83 -27.03
N PRO A 380 -18.40 11.68 -26.49
CA PRO A 380 -18.59 10.99 -25.22
C PRO A 380 -18.30 9.48 -25.36
N ASP A 381 -17.71 8.88 -24.35
CA ASP A 381 -17.57 7.43 -24.29
C ASP A 381 -18.90 6.78 -23.94
N LEU A 382 -19.51 6.11 -24.91
CA LEU A 382 -20.82 5.44 -24.78
C LEU A 382 -20.71 3.94 -24.44
N ARG A 383 -19.50 3.40 -24.25
CA ARG A 383 -19.33 2.01 -23.81
C ARG A 383 -19.95 1.82 -22.43
N PRO A 384 -20.63 0.69 -22.17
CA PRO A 384 -21.22 0.44 -20.86
C PRO A 384 -20.14 0.28 -19.78
N LEU A 385 -20.53 0.53 -18.54
CA LEU A 385 -19.72 0.18 -17.37
C LEU A 385 -19.81 -1.33 -17.14
N GLU A 386 -18.67 -1.97 -16.86
CA GLU A 386 -18.58 -3.42 -16.62
C GLU A 386 -17.65 -3.72 -15.43
N LEU A 387 -18.05 -4.68 -14.60
CA LEU A 387 -17.17 -5.26 -13.59
C LEU A 387 -16.17 -6.20 -14.30
N GLN A 388 -14.88 -5.90 -14.21
CA GLN A 388 -13.79 -6.69 -14.83
C GLN A 388 -13.30 -7.80 -13.90
N SER A 389 -13.07 -7.47 -12.64
CA SER A 389 -12.60 -8.40 -11.61
C SER A 389 -13.02 -7.92 -10.22
N TRP A 390 -12.91 -8.80 -9.25
CA TRP A 390 -13.09 -8.44 -7.84
C TRP A 390 -12.20 -9.29 -6.94
N SER A 391 -11.77 -8.72 -5.83
CA SER A 391 -11.03 -9.42 -4.79
C SER A 391 -11.93 -9.50 -3.54
N PRO A 392 -12.03 -10.70 -2.91
CA PRO A 392 -11.16 -11.88 -3.05
C PRO A 392 -11.45 -12.83 -4.21
N GLY A 393 -12.47 -12.56 -5.04
CA GLY A 393 -12.84 -13.43 -6.16
C GLY A 393 -13.61 -14.68 -5.73
N GLU A 394 -13.83 -15.63 -6.67
CA GLU A 394 -14.58 -16.86 -6.40
C GLU A 394 -13.86 -17.78 -5.40
N ASP A 395 -12.52 -17.76 -5.36
CA ASP A 395 -11.71 -18.55 -4.44
C ASP A 395 -11.46 -17.81 -3.11
N PHE A 396 -12.48 -17.13 -2.58
CA PHE A 396 -12.40 -16.26 -1.41
C PHE A 396 -11.85 -16.96 -0.16
N GLN A 397 -12.12 -18.23 0.08
CA GLN A 397 -11.57 -19.01 1.20
C GLN A 397 -10.03 -18.99 1.22
N ALA A 398 -9.42 -19.15 0.03
CA ALA A 398 -7.97 -19.18 -0.13
C ALA A 398 -7.35 -17.78 -0.13
N ASN A 399 -8.08 -16.78 -0.58
CA ASN A 399 -7.53 -15.47 -0.95
C ASN A 399 -7.75 -14.38 0.08
N THR A 400 -8.53 -14.60 1.13
CA THR A 400 -8.90 -13.57 2.09
C THR A 400 -8.76 -13.99 3.54
N ARG A 401 -8.72 -13.00 4.41
CA ARG A 401 -8.74 -13.13 5.86
C ARG A 401 -9.84 -12.23 6.44
N PRO A 402 -10.35 -12.54 7.63
CA PRO A 402 -11.27 -11.65 8.31
C PRO A 402 -10.72 -10.23 8.42
N GLY A 403 -11.56 -9.25 8.04
CA GLY A 403 -11.21 -7.85 8.04
C GLY A 403 -10.52 -7.35 6.77
N ASP A 404 -10.26 -8.20 5.78
CA ASP A 404 -9.77 -7.76 4.46
C ASP A 404 -10.87 -6.95 3.73
N PRO A 405 -10.48 -5.98 2.91
CA PRO A 405 -11.43 -5.25 2.07
C PRO A 405 -11.95 -6.12 0.92
N VAL A 406 -13.14 -5.79 0.43
CA VAL A 406 -13.60 -6.25 -0.89
C VAL A 406 -13.30 -5.15 -1.90
N ILE A 407 -12.61 -5.51 -2.98
CA ILE A 407 -12.18 -4.60 -4.03
C ILE A 407 -12.91 -4.97 -5.32
N LEU A 408 -13.64 -4.01 -5.91
CA LEU A 408 -14.40 -4.17 -7.14
C LEU A 408 -13.72 -3.33 -8.23
N ASN A 409 -13.21 -3.97 -9.29
CA ASN A 409 -12.52 -3.31 -10.39
C ASN A 409 -13.41 -3.22 -11.61
N PHE A 410 -13.62 -2.03 -12.13
CA PHE A 410 -14.46 -1.75 -13.30
C PHE A 410 -13.58 -1.33 -14.49
N ASN A 411 -14.15 -1.40 -15.71
CA ASN A 411 -13.44 -1.02 -16.94
C ASN A 411 -13.26 0.49 -17.14
N LYS A 412 -13.87 1.32 -16.30
CA LYS A 412 -13.86 2.80 -16.40
C LYS A 412 -13.97 3.45 -15.04
N ALA A 413 -13.56 4.73 -14.97
CA ALA A 413 -13.75 5.53 -13.79
C ALA A 413 -15.22 5.63 -13.36
N ILE A 414 -15.47 5.36 -12.10
CA ILE A 414 -16.79 5.38 -11.48
C ILE A 414 -17.21 6.82 -11.18
N ASP A 415 -18.47 7.16 -11.45
CA ASP A 415 -19.10 8.36 -10.89
C ASP A 415 -19.32 8.17 -9.36
N PRO A 416 -18.57 8.85 -8.50
CA PRO A 416 -18.65 8.64 -7.06
C PRO A 416 -20.07 8.86 -6.52
N ALA A 417 -20.80 9.86 -7.00
CA ALA A 417 -22.15 10.11 -6.53
C ALA A 417 -23.10 8.94 -6.87
N SER A 418 -22.91 8.28 -8.01
CA SER A 418 -23.70 7.11 -8.36
C SER A 418 -23.45 5.92 -7.44
N ALA A 419 -22.21 5.73 -6.98
CA ALA A 419 -21.83 4.66 -6.07
C ALA A 419 -22.51 4.77 -4.69
N PHE A 420 -22.74 6.00 -4.22
CA PHE A 420 -23.40 6.27 -2.94
C PHE A 420 -24.92 6.37 -3.02
N LEU A 421 -25.52 6.16 -4.20
CA LEU A 421 -26.98 6.09 -4.31
C LEU A 421 -27.53 4.84 -3.61
N ASP A 422 -28.65 5.01 -2.92
CA ASP A 422 -29.33 3.89 -2.25
C ASP A 422 -29.70 2.80 -3.28
N GLY A 423 -29.21 1.59 -3.05
CA GLY A 423 -29.39 0.44 -3.93
C GLY A 423 -28.43 0.34 -5.14
N ALA A 424 -27.47 1.26 -5.33
CA ALA A 424 -26.45 1.11 -6.37
C ALA A 424 -25.48 -0.02 -6.01
N ILE A 425 -24.97 0.00 -4.80
CA ILE A 425 -24.15 -1.06 -4.19
C ILE A 425 -24.81 -1.43 -2.86
N ASN A 426 -25.28 -2.66 -2.74
CA ASN A 426 -25.95 -3.16 -1.54
C ASN A 426 -25.18 -4.34 -0.98
N VAL A 427 -24.70 -4.20 0.25
CA VAL A 427 -24.01 -5.26 0.99
C VAL A 427 -25.02 -5.90 1.96
N GLN A 428 -25.28 -7.18 1.79
CA GLN A 428 -26.13 -7.95 2.68
C GLN A 428 -25.30 -8.95 3.46
N VAL A 429 -25.59 -9.07 4.75
CA VAL A 429 -24.97 -10.07 5.63
C VAL A 429 -26.09 -10.90 6.24
N ASN A 430 -26.02 -12.21 6.05
CA ASN A 430 -27.06 -13.16 6.48
C ASN A 430 -28.47 -12.74 6.01
N GLY A 431 -28.56 -12.26 4.75
CA GLY A 431 -29.82 -11.81 4.13
C GLY A 431 -30.37 -10.47 4.65
N THR A 432 -29.57 -9.72 5.41
CA THR A 432 -29.94 -8.39 5.93
C THR A 432 -28.98 -7.35 5.36
N SER A 433 -29.54 -6.31 4.70
CA SER A 433 -28.71 -5.19 4.20
C SER A 433 -28.01 -4.48 5.36
N LEU A 434 -26.72 -4.29 5.21
CA LEU A 434 -25.93 -3.45 6.13
C LEU A 434 -26.26 -1.98 5.88
N PRO A 435 -26.54 -1.22 6.95
CA PRO A 435 -26.71 0.22 6.80
C PRO A 435 -25.39 0.89 6.36
N PRO A 436 -25.47 1.98 5.57
CA PRO A 436 -24.27 2.65 5.02
C PRO A 436 -23.22 3.07 6.07
N GLU A 437 -23.65 3.31 7.31
CA GLU A 437 -22.74 3.63 8.41
C GLU A 437 -21.86 2.46 8.88
N ASN A 438 -22.20 1.22 8.51
CA ASN A 438 -21.45 0.01 8.85
C ASN A 438 -20.55 -0.47 7.69
N VAL A 439 -20.64 0.18 6.54
CA VAL A 439 -19.84 -0.12 5.35
C VAL A 439 -19.08 1.13 4.99
N SER A 440 -17.77 1.14 5.21
CA SER A 440 -16.90 2.16 4.64
C SER A 440 -16.74 1.87 3.14
N MET A 441 -17.20 2.79 2.31
CA MET A 441 -17.08 2.67 0.86
C MET A 441 -16.22 3.80 0.33
N ARG A 442 -15.26 3.47 -0.52
CA ARG A 442 -14.37 4.41 -1.19
C ARG A 442 -14.33 4.12 -2.68
N VAL A 443 -14.41 5.18 -3.49
CA VAL A 443 -14.22 5.12 -4.95
C VAL A 443 -12.83 5.66 -5.27
N ASP A 444 -12.04 4.87 -5.98
CA ASP A 444 -10.67 5.22 -6.36
C ASP A 444 -10.43 4.87 -7.84
N GLY A 445 -10.64 5.85 -8.73
CA GLY A 445 -10.61 5.66 -10.17
C GLY A 445 -11.71 4.72 -10.67
N ALA A 446 -11.30 3.59 -11.22
CA ALA A 446 -12.21 2.52 -11.67
C ALA A 446 -12.45 1.46 -10.59
N THR A 447 -12.03 1.72 -9.35
CA THR A 447 -12.11 0.74 -8.26
C THR A 447 -13.06 1.22 -7.17
N VAL A 448 -13.89 0.32 -6.65
CA VAL A 448 -14.68 0.54 -5.42
C VAL A 448 -14.14 -0.39 -4.34
N ILE A 449 -13.81 0.17 -3.20
CA ILE A 449 -13.25 -0.54 -2.05
C ILE A 449 -14.31 -0.52 -0.93
N LEU A 450 -14.69 -1.70 -0.46
CA LEU A 450 -15.63 -1.89 0.64
C LEU A 450 -14.87 -2.41 1.86
N GLU A 451 -14.91 -1.65 2.93
CA GLU A 451 -14.30 -1.98 4.21
C GLU A 451 -15.35 -1.89 5.31
N GLY A 452 -15.24 -2.71 6.34
CA GLY A 452 -16.16 -2.59 7.47
C GLY A 452 -16.15 -3.81 8.38
N THR A 453 -16.59 -3.58 9.62
CA THR A 453 -16.83 -4.66 10.57
C THR A 453 -18.03 -5.49 10.10
N GLY A 454 -17.79 -6.78 9.86
CA GLY A 454 -18.85 -7.71 9.49
C GLY A 454 -19.00 -7.96 7.99
N ILE A 455 -18.18 -7.36 7.10
CA ILE A 455 -18.22 -7.65 5.66
C ILE A 455 -17.44 -8.95 5.37
N VAL A 456 -16.19 -9.04 5.82
CA VAL A 456 -15.38 -10.25 5.67
C VAL A 456 -15.13 -10.83 7.06
N GLU A 457 -16.02 -11.69 7.50
CA GLU A 457 -15.99 -12.37 8.80
C GLU A 457 -16.37 -13.84 8.63
N HIS A 458 -15.92 -14.67 9.58
CA HIS A 458 -16.28 -16.08 9.58
C HIS A 458 -17.78 -16.31 9.83
N ASN A 459 -18.29 -17.37 9.23
CA ASN A 459 -19.67 -17.84 9.39
C ASN A 459 -20.76 -16.80 9.06
N GLN A 460 -20.46 -15.92 8.12
CA GLN A 460 -21.42 -14.96 7.59
C GLN A 460 -21.61 -15.19 6.10
N ASP A 461 -22.87 -15.27 5.68
CA ASP A 461 -23.23 -15.22 4.27
C ASP A 461 -23.22 -13.77 3.83
N VAL A 462 -22.31 -13.40 2.95
CA VAL A 462 -22.18 -12.04 2.42
C VAL A 462 -22.56 -12.03 0.96
N GLU A 463 -23.49 -11.18 0.60
CA GLU A 463 -23.94 -10.94 -0.77
C GLU A 463 -23.74 -9.48 -1.12
N ILE A 464 -22.99 -9.20 -2.20
CA ILE A 464 -22.80 -7.85 -2.71
C ILE A 464 -23.54 -7.72 -4.02
N ILE A 465 -24.55 -6.85 -4.03
CA ILE A 465 -25.41 -6.64 -5.21
C ILE A 465 -25.02 -5.29 -5.83
N LEU A 466 -24.66 -5.34 -7.11
CA LEU A 466 -24.36 -4.17 -7.93
C LEU A 466 -25.49 -4.00 -8.94
N THR A 467 -26.04 -2.79 -9.07
CA THR A 467 -27.17 -2.51 -9.97
C THR A 467 -26.83 -1.49 -11.04
N SER A 468 -27.69 -1.34 -12.03
CA SER A 468 -27.60 -0.34 -13.10
C SER A 468 -27.73 1.12 -12.62
N GLN A 469 -27.93 1.37 -11.31
CA GLN A 469 -27.83 2.70 -10.72
C GLN A 469 -26.37 3.17 -10.64
N LEU A 470 -25.42 2.21 -10.53
CA LEU A 470 -24.00 2.51 -10.61
C LEU A 470 -23.65 2.93 -12.05
N ARG A 471 -22.92 4.04 -12.18
CA ARG A 471 -22.57 4.66 -13.45
C ARG A 471 -21.10 5.02 -13.52
N ASP A 472 -20.59 5.13 -14.74
CA ASP A 472 -19.32 5.78 -15.00
C ASP A 472 -19.46 7.32 -15.00
N THR A 473 -18.33 8.01 -15.08
CA THR A 473 -18.28 9.48 -15.12
C THR A 473 -18.97 10.10 -16.36
N ALA A 474 -19.18 9.32 -17.43
CA ALA A 474 -19.94 9.75 -18.62
C ALA A 474 -21.46 9.49 -18.47
N GLY A 475 -21.90 8.91 -17.34
CA GLY A 475 -23.30 8.58 -17.05
C GLY A 475 -23.78 7.24 -17.61
N ASN A 476 -22.91 6.42 -18.20
CA ASN A 476 -23.29 5.08 -18.69
C ASN A 476 -23.52 4.14 -17.52
N PRO A 477 -24.67 3.45 -17.48
CA PRO A 477 -24.98 2.53 -16.39
C PRO A 477 -24.17 1.24 -16.47
N LEU A 478 -24.10 0.52 -15.36
CA LEU A 478 -23.59 -0.83 -15.30
C LEU A 478 -24.36 -1.72 -16.32
N SER A 479 -23.63 -2.50 -17.10
CA SER A 479 -24.17 -3.27 -18.24
C SER A 479 -25.21 -4.33 -17.84
N LYS A 480 -25.09 -4.86 -16.62
CA LYS A 480 -26.00 -5.83 -16.00
C LYS A 480 -25.85 -5.77 -14.49
N ASP A 481 -26.82 -6.25 -13.76
CA ASP A 481 -26.69 -6.45 -12.32
C ASP A 481 -25.74 -7.62 -12.04
N TYR A 482 -24.95 -7.48 -10.97
CA TYR A 482 -24.06 -8.52 -10.48
C TYR A 482 -24.44 -8.86 -9.05
N THR A 483 -24.32 -10.14 -8.72
CA THR A 483 -24.41 -10.66 -7.36
C THR A 483 -23.12 -11.42 -7.07
N LEU A 484 -22.40 -11.01 -6.04
CA LEU A 484 -21.16 -11.60 -5.61
C LEU A 484 -21.38 -12.21 -4.24
N ASP A 485 -21.29 -13.52 -4.17
CA ASP A 485 -21.54 -14.28 -2.95
C ASP A 485 -20.21 -14.72 -2.33
N MET A 486 -20.06 -14.55 -1.02
CA MET A 486 -18.94 -15.10 -0.29
C MET A 486 -19.34 -15.55 1.12
N ARG A 487 -18.70 -16.60 1.58
CA ARG A 487 -18.83 -17.10 2.95
C ARG A 487 -17.50 -17.68 3.40
N LEU A 488 -16.89 -17.12 4.42
CA LEU A 488 -15.79 -17.78 5.12
C LEU A 488 -16.38 -18.85 6.06
N ASP A 489 -15.76 -20.02 6.06
CA ASP A 489 -16.18 -21.11 6.93
C ASP A 489 -16.20 -20.71 8.40
N ASP A 490 -16.98 -21.41 9.22
CA ASP A 490 -17.02 -21.15 10.66
C ASP A 490 -15.62 -21.41 11.26
N LEU A 491 -15.22 -20.54 12.18
CA LEU A 491 -14.01 -20.73 12.98
C LEU A 491 -14.03 -22.04 13.77
N PHE A 492 -15.23 -22.54 14.11
CA PHE A 492 -15.40 -23.69 14.99
C PHE A 492 -16.59 -24.54 14.59
N LEU A 493 -16.42 -25.84 14.58
CA LEU A 493 -17.55 -26.77 14.58
C LEU A 493 -18.25 -26.74 15.95
N PRO A 494 -19.53 -27.16 16.04
CA PRO A 494 -20.33 -27.11 17.27
C PRO A 494 -19.68 -27.75 18.50
N ASN A 495 -18.70 -28.63 18.32
CA ASN A 495 -18.02 -29.35 19.40
C ASN A 495 -16.56 -28.91 19.62
N ASP A 496 -16.08 -27.93 18.85
CA ASP A 496 -14.71 -27.46 18.99
C ASP A 496 -14.56 -26.53 20.21
N ASN A 497 -13.39 -26.60 20.82
CA ASN A 497 -13.10 -25.76 21.97
C ASN A 497 -12.59 -24.38 21.52
N ARG A 498 -13.42 -23.36 21.66
CA ARG A 498 -13.03 -21.95 21.36
C ARG A 498 -11.87 -21.44 22.22
N ASP A 499 -11.61 -22.07 23.37
CA ASP A 499 -10.46 -21.76 24.22
C ASP A 499 -9.11 -22.17 23.60
N SER A 500 -9.15 -22.91 22.46
CA SER A 500 -7.95 -23.28 21.70
C SER A 500 -7.42 -22.16 20.78
N LEU A 501 -8.11 -21.04 20.64
CA LEU A 501 -7.60 -19.89 19.91
C LEU A 501 -6.27 -19.42 20.48
N ARG A 502 -5.29 -19.26 19.59
CA ARG A 502 -4.00 -18.77 19.99
C ARG A 502 -3.95 -17.23 19.96
N ALA A 503 -3.08 -16.69 20.77
CA ALA A 503 -2.79 -15.29 20.83
C ALA A 503 -2.19 -14.80 19.47
N PRO A 504 -2.37 -13.52 19.10
CA PRO A 504 -1.82 -12.97 17.87
C PRO A 504 -0.29 -13.00 17.90
N LEU A 505 0.31 -13.30 16.75
CA LEU A 505 1.76 -13.28 16.53
C LEU A 505 2.12 -12.12 15.62
N VAL A 506 3.31 -11.55 15.81
CA VAL A 506 3.93 -10.67 14.82
C VAL A 506 4.49 -11.54 13.69
N ALA A 507 3.95 -11.41 12.50
CA ALA A 507 4.40 -12.15 11.32
C ALA A 507 5.63 -11.49 10.67
N ALA A 508 5.63 -10.16 10.57
CA ALA A 508 6.77 -9.40 10.05
C ALA A 508 6.81 -7.98 10.64
N VAL A 509 8.00 -7.40 10.69
CA VAL A 509 8.21 -5.99 11.09
C VAL A 509 9.25 -5.33 10.19
N PHE A 510 9.12 -4.02 10.03
CA PHE A 510 10.17 -3.19 9.48
C PHE A 510 10.16 -1.81 10.17
N PRO A 511 11.31 -1.30 10.65
CA PRO A 511 12.62 -1.97 10.77
C PRO A 511 12.65 -2.93 11.96
N GLY A 512 13.38 -4.03 11.85
CA GLY A 512 13.59 -4.93 13.00
C GLY A 512 13.34 -6.40 12.71
N TYR A 513 12.95 -7.15 13.74
CA TYR A 513 12.79 -8.60 13.71
C TYR A 513 11.49 -9.01 14.41
N PRO A 514 10.76 -10.01 13.91
CA PRO A 514 9.41 -10.34 14.38
C PRO A 514 9.41 -11.24 15.64
N CYS A 515 10.29 -10.99 16.59
CA CYS A 515 10.38 -11.72 17.88
C CYS A 515 10.78 -10.75 19.00
N ALA A 516 10.45 -11.07 20.24
CA ALA A 516 11.02 -10.38 21.39
C ALA A 516 12.54 -10.63 21.45
N LEU A 517 13.31 -9.57 21.53
CA LEU A 517 14.76 -9.61 21.48
C LEU A 517 15.39 -9.53 22.87
N THR A 518 16.46 -10.29 23.05
CA THR A 518 17.34 -10.25 24.23
C THR A 518 18.79 -10.03 23.81
N ASP A 519 19.67 -9.68 24.77
CA ASP A 519 21.11 -9.49 24.53
C ASP A 519 21.47 -8.34 23.57
N ALA A 520 20.67 -7.27 23.52
CA ALA A 520 20.97 -6.09 22.74
C ALA A 520 22.32 -5.46 23.14
N ARG A 521 23.15 -5.10 22.16
CA ARG A 521 24.46 -4.50 22.35
C ARG A 521 24.57 -3.21 21.54
N LEU A 522 24.45 -2.08 22.24
CA LEU A 522 24.43 -0.74 21.63
C LEU A 522 25.64 0.10 22.08
N ILE A 523 26.80 -0.56 22.18
CA ILE A 523 28.06 0.03 22.64
C ILE A 523 29.09 -0.05 21.52
N GLY A 524 29.99 0.93 21.43
CA GLY A 524 31.03 1.00 20.41
C GLY A 524 30.57 1.70 19.13
N GLU A 525 31.24 1.40 18.02
CA GLU A 525 30.88 1.96 16.71
C GLU A 525 29.55 1.40 16.20
N ARG A 526 28.84 2.16 15.35
CA ARG A 526 27.53 1.82 14.82
C ARG A 526 27.51 0.43 14.13
N SER A 527 28.54 0.08 13.39
CA SER A 527 28.69 -1.23 12.72
C SER A 527 28.72 -2.41 13.71
N GLN A 528 29.06 -2.13 14.98
CA GLN A 528 29.11 -3.16 16.05
C GLN A 528 27.80 -3.27 16.83
N TRP A 529 26.84 -2.40 16.59
CA TRP A 529 25.56 -2.46 17.29
C TRP A 529 24.76 -3.69 16.88
N ARG A 530 24.18 -4.34 17.87
CA ARG A 530 23.34 -5.53 17.68
C ARG A 530 22.02 -5.32 18.38
N ASN A 531 20.95 -5.66 17.68
CA ASN A 531 19.58 -5.59 18.21
C ASN A 531 19.30 -6.72 19.21
N GLY A 532 20.08 -7.78 19.14
CA GLY A 532 19.95 -8.94 20.00
C GLY A 532 19.61 -10.20 19.22
N ARG A 533 19.08 -11.19 19.91
CA ARG A 533 18.56 -12.45 19.34
C ARG A 533 17.16 -12.73 19.87
N CYS A 534 16.40 -13.59 19.22
CA CYS A 534 15.07 -13.97 19.68
C CYS A 534 15.14 -14.65 21.06
N GLN A 535 14.27 -14.22 21.97
CA GLN A 535 14.17 -14.78 23.30
C GLN A 535 13.68 -16.24 23.24
N GLY A 536 14.28 -17.12 24.02
CA GLY A 536 14.03 -18.59 24.02
C GLY A 536 14.90 -19.35 23.02
N GLY A 537 15.62 -18.66 22.12
CA GLY A 537 16.61 -19.28 21.24
C GLY A 537 17.87 -19.71 21.98
N GLN A 538 18.80 -20.33 21.25
CA GLN A 538 20.07 -20.81 21.79
C GLN A 538 21.08 -19.67 21.98
N GLY A 539 22.00 -19.85 22.95
CA GLY A 539 23.11 -18.87 23.15
C GLY A 539 24.06 -18.77 21.95
N SER A 540 24.03 -19.74 21.03
CA SER A 540 24.77 -19.77 19.77
C SER A 540 24.06 -19.06 18.61
N ASP A 541 22.79 -18.67 18.77
CA ASP A 541 22.05 -17.97 17.73
C ASP A 541 22.72 -16.64 17.38
N PRO A 542 22.70 -16.22 16.11
CA PRO A 542 23.31 -14.97 15.71
C PRO A 542 22.64 -13.79 16.40
N LEU A 543 23.44 -12.77 16.73
CA LEU A 543 22.92 -11.48 17.17
C LEU A 543 22.59 -10.65 15.95
N PHE A 544 21.34 -10.31 15.80
CA PHE A 544 20.86 -9.50 14.69
C PHE A 544 21.46 -8.09 14.69
N PRO A 545 21.88 -7.54 13.56
CA PRO A 545 22.33 -6.17 13.45
C PRO A 545 21.18 -5.17 13.71
N VAL A 546 21.51 -3.92 13.97
CA VAL A 546 20.53 -2.83 14.03
C VAL A 546 20.17 -2.44 12.60
N VAL A 547 18.89 -2.48 12.28
CA VAL A 547 18.36 -2.20 10.93
C VAL A 547 18.35 -0.69 10.66
N GLY A 548 18.63 -0.31 9.41
CA GLY A 548 18.46 1.06 8.92
C GLY A 548 17.02 1.33 8.52
N LEU A 549 16.47 2.50 8.93
CA LEU A 549 15.20 3.02 8.46
C LEU A 549 15.45 4.28 7.64
N PHE A 550 14.79 4.42 6.51
CA PHE A 550 14.86 5.64 5.71
C PHE A 550 14.08 6.77 6.37
N ARG A 551 14.53 8.02 6.13
CA ARG A 551 14.06 9.21 6.85
C ARG A 551 12.54 9.39 6.88
N GLU A 552 11.83 8.94 5.86
CA GLU A 552 10.40 9.18 5.69
C GLU A 552 9.55 7.91 5.74
N TYR A 553 10.19 6.78 6.06
CA TYR A 553 9.48 5.51 6.15
C TYR A 553 8.78 5.33 7.49
N PRO A 554 7.54 4.80 7.53
CA PRO A 554 6.90 4.42 8.79
C PRO A 554 7.54 3.17 9.40
N ILE A 555 7.33 2.97 10.68
CA ILE A 555 7.52 1.65 11.29
C ILE A 555 6.29 0.82 10.95
N ARG A 556 6.49 -0.36 10.36
CA ARG A 556 5.41 -1.24 9.92
C ARG A 556 5.45 -2.56 10.68
N VAL A 557 4.30 -2.99 11.20
CA VAL A 557 4.11 -4.27 11.92
C VAL A 557 2.96 -5.02 11.28
N ILE A 558 3.17 -6.30 10.95
CA ILE A 558 2.16 -7.18 10.36
C ILE A 558 1.89 -8.31 11.36
N PHE A 559 0.62 -8.50 11.67
CA PHE A 559 0.14 -9.56 12.56
C PHE A 559 -0.51 -10.67 11.76
N ASN A 560 -0.56 -11.88 12.32
CA ASN A 560 -1.25 -13.02 11.71
C ASN A 560 -2.77 -13.01 11.93
N ARG A 561 -3.25 -12.21 12.88
CA ARG A 561 -4.68 -12.06 13.22
C ARG A 561 -5.07 -10.60 13.27
N ARG A 562 -6.36 -10.33 13.11
CA ARG A 562 -6.92 -8.99 13.23
C ARG A 562 -6.73 -8.43 14.63
N ILE A 563 -6.18 -7.26 14.73
CA ILE A 563 -5.91 -6.54 15.99
C ILE A 563 -7.10 -5.62 16.30
N ASP A 564 -7.45 -5.52 17.58
CA ASP A 564 -8.42 -4.54 18.06
C ASP A 564 -7.80 -3.13 18.04
N PRO A 565 -8.27 -2.21 17.17
CA PRO A 565 -7.72 -0.87 17.07
C PRO A 565 -7.77 -0.09 18.40
N ALA A 566 -8.74 -0.39 19.28
CA ALA A 566 -8.85 0.27 20.59
C ALA A 566 -7.68 -0.04 21.52
N THR A 567 -6.99 -1.16 21.30
CA THR A 567 -5.83 -1.58 22.10
C THR A 567 -4.49 -1.06 21.56
N VAL A 568 -4.48 -0.46 20.37
CA VAL A 568 -3.27 0.10 19.73
C VAL A 568 -3.23 1.60 19.94
N ASN A 569 -2.38 2.04 20.87
CA ASN A 569 -2.28 3.44 21.26
C ASN A 569 -0.85 3.76 21.73
N GLY A 570 -0.58 5.01 22.09
CA GLY A 570 0.74 5.45 22.54
C GLY A 570 1.29 4.80 23.82
N ASP A 571 0.48 4.05 24.57
CA ASP A 571 0.92 3.28 25.73
C ASP A 571 1.28 1.83 25.36
N THR A 572 0.76 1.31 24.24
CA THR A 572 0.94 -0.09 23.81
C THR A 572 1.85 -0.22 22.59
N PHE A 573 1.91 0.78 21.73
CA PHE A 573 2.89 0.92 20.68
C PHE A 573 3.51 2.32 20.73
N PHE A 574 4.73 2.45 21.21
CA PHE A 574 5.42 3.73 21.34
C PHE A 574 6.85 3.66 20.83
N VAL A 575 7.35 4.84 20.46
CA VAL A 575 8.69 5.03 19.91
C VAL A 575 9.49 5.99 20.76
N GLU A 576 10.77 5.70 20.92
CA GLU A 576 11.68 6.52 21.69
C GLU A 576 12.99 6.75 20.93
N ARG A 577 13.58 7.89 21.13
CA ARG A 577 14.87 8.31 20.60
C ARG A 577 15.92 8.36 21.69
N ARG A 578 17.11 7.85 21.44
CA ARG A 578 18.23 7.98 22.36
C ARG A 578 18.83 9.38 22.28
N ASP A 579 18.89 10.09 23.38
CA ASP A 579 19.52 11.42 23.43
C ASP A 579 21.05 11.36 23.59
N ALA A 580 21.71 12.52 23.59
CA ALA A 580 23.17 12.61 23.73
C ALA A 580 23.66 12.16 25.14
N GLY A 581 22.80 12.17 26.16
CA GLY A 581 23.07 11.66 27.50
C GLY A 581 22.95 10.15 27.62
N GLY A 582 22.35 9.51 26.61
CA GLY A 582 22.07 8.06 26.58
C GLY A 582 20.66 7.70 27.07
N ASP A 583 19.86 8.69 27.46
CA ASP A 583 18.48 8.49 27.92
C ASP A 583 17.51 8.39 26.74
N TRP A 584 16.41 7.66 26.95
CA TRP A 584 15.36 7.48 25.97
C TRP A 584 14.28 8.54 26.11
N GLN A 585 13.99 9.23 25.01
CA GLN A 585 13.01 10.31 24.93
C GLN A 585 11.88 9.90 23.98
N PRO A 586 10.60 10.10 24.35
CA PRO A 586 9.47 9.74 23.51
C PRO A 586 9.51 10.52 22.19
N VAL A 587 9.09 9.83 21.12
CA VAL A 587 8.89 10.40 19.78
C VAL A 587 7.40 10.54 19.56
N PRO A 588 6.88 11.76 19.41
CA PRO A 588 5.46 11.93 19.08
C PRO A 588 5.18 11.45 17.66
N GLY A 589 4.01 10.88 17.46
CA GLY A 589 3.56 10.34 16.18
C GLY A 589 2.12 9.82 16.30
N HIS A 590 1.61 9.27 15.19
CA HIS A 590 0.30 8.64 15.15
C HIS A 590 0.40 7.22 14.62
N LEU A 591 -0.61 6.43 14.93
CA LEU A 591 -0.74 5.04 14.56
C LEU A 591 -1.88 4.89 13.54
N ASP A 592 -1.59 4.23 12.43
CA ASP A 592 -2.61 3.76 11.49
C ASP A 592 -2.81 2.25 11.69
N VAL A 593 -4.05 1.85 11.95
CA VAL A 593 -4.40 0.46 12.31
C VAL A 593 -5.35 -0.09 11.26
N LEU A 594 -4.85 -1.01 10.45
CA LEU A 594 -5.58 -1.65 9.36
C LEU A 594 -5.60 -3.17 9.61
N ALA A 595 -6.72 -3.67 10.09
CA ALA A 595 -6.92 -5.11 10.32
C ALA A 595 -5.70 -5.83 10.95
N GLN A 596 -4.78 -6.32 10.13
CA GLN A 596 -3.58 -7.06 10.52
C GLN A 596 -2.29 -6.23 10.39
N ARG A 597 -2.36 -4.97 9.96
CA ARG A 597 -1.21 -4.08 9.79
C ARG A 597 -1.33 -2.88 10.72
N VAL A 598 -0.24 -2.55 11.38
CA VAL A 598 -0.13 -1.32 12.18
C VAL A 598 1.11 -0.56 11.72
N GLU A 599 0.95 0.72 11.46
CA GLU A 599 2.03 1.62 11.05
C GLU A 599 2.14 2.79 12.01
N PHE A 600 3.39 3.15 12.34
CA PHE A 600 3.68 4.35 13.13
C PHE A 600 4.34 5.40 12.25
N PHE A 601 3.74 6.57 12.18
CA PHE A 601 4.24 7.74 11.48
C PHE A 601 4.69 8.80 12.50
N PRO A 602 5.95 9.28 12.44
CA PRO A 602 6.41 10.31 13.34
C PRO A 602 5.84 11.68 12.96
N ASP A 603 5.52 12.52 13.95
CA ASP A 603 5.06 13.91 13.73
C ASP A 603 6.13 14.83 13.10
N SER A 604 7.37 14.39 13.10
CA SER A 604 8.49 15.07 12.45
C SER A 604 9.40 14.04 11.80
N PRO A 605 10.01 14.36 10.66
CA PRO A 605 10.93 13.45 9.98
C PRO A 605 11.98 12.88 10.92
N TRP A 606 12.29 11.60 10.73
CA TRP A 606 13.35 10.95 11.49
C TRP A 606 14.67 11.70 11.37
N ARG A 607 15.43 11.76 12.44
CA ARG A 607 16.74 12.42 12.42
C ARG A 607 17.83 11.47 11.98
N ASP A 608 18.56 11.88 10.97
CA ASP A 608 19.64 11.14 10.38
C ASP A 608 20.73 10.71 11.35
N GLY A 609 21.20 9.47 11.25
CA GLY A 609 22.23 8.91 12.14
C GLY A 609 21.80 8.67 13.58
N GLN A 610 20.54 8.98 13.93
CA GLN A 610 20.02 8.89 15.28
C GLN A 610 19.53 7.46 15.57
N LEU A 611 19.78 6.99 16.80
CA LEU A 611 19.28 5.69 17.29
C LEU A 611 17.90 5.85 17.91
N TYR A 612 16.98 4.97 17.51
CA TYR A 612 15.62 4.87 18.01
C TYR A 612 15.34 3.46 18.49
N ARG A 613 14.25 3.31 19.22
CA ARG A 613 13.61 2.02 19.48
C ARG A 613 12.09 2.19 19.45
N TYR A 614 11.40 1.11 19.12
CA TYR A 614 9.97 1.01 19.36
C TYR A 614 9.66 -0.20 20.22
N THR A 615 8.54 -0.12 20.92
CA THR A 615 8.06 -1.15 21.84
C THR A 615 6.63 -1.52 21.48
N LEU A 616 6.37 -2.82 21.34
CA LEU A 616 5.04 -3.40 21.26
C LEU A 616 4.79 -4.12 22.60
N ARG A 617 3.76 -3.71 23.31
CA ARG A 617 3.46 -4.30 24.61
C ARG A 617 2.66 -5.58 24.51
N SER A 618 3.02 -6.53 25.35
CA SER A 618 2.39 -7.82 25.55
C SER A 618 2.02 -8.00 27.01
N GLU A 619 1.23 -9.00 27.33
CA GLU A 619 0.98 -9.43 28.72
C GLU A 619 2.01 -10.49 29.12
N PRO A 620 2.81 -10.22 30.14
CA PRO A 620 3.94 -11.13 30.45
C PRO A 620 3.51 -12.49 31.04
N THR A 621 2.31 -12.61 31.58
CA THR A 621 1.88 -13.78 32.37
C THR A 621 0.45 -14.27 32.05
N SER A 622 -0.22 -13.68 31.08
CA SER A 622 -1.60 -14.04 30.72
C SER A 622 -1.80 -14.05 29.19
N PRO A 623 -2.55 -15.01 28.65
CA PRO A 623 -3.00 -14.92 27.26
C PRO A 623 -4.14 -13.91 27.07
N ASP A 624 -4.79 -13.48 28.16
CA ASP A 624 -5.91 -12.56 28.10
C ASP A 624 -5.45 -11.12 27.96
N CYS A 625 -6.24 -10.33 27.25
CA CYS A 625 -5.99 -8.93 27.06
C CYS A 625 -6.06 -8.16 28.40
N GLY A 626 -4.90 -7.61 28.80
CA GLY A 626 -4.84 -6.65 29.90
C GLY A 626 -5.12 -5.23 29.40
N ASN A 627 -5.10 -4.28 30.33
CA ASN A 627 -5.35 -2.87 30.01
C ASN A 627 -4.18 -2.20 29.26
N ASN A 628 -3.07 -2.89 29.03
CA ASN A 628 -1.82 -2.28 28.56
C ASN A 628 -1.06 -3.17 27.57
N ALA A 629 -1.77 -3.92 26.76
CA ALA A 629 -1.23 -4.80 25.73
C ALA A 629 -1.97 -4.63 24.40
N ILE A 630 -1.30 -4.94 23.30
CA ILE A 630 -1.93 -5.06 21.98
C ILE A 630 -2.69 -6.38 21.96
N CYS A 631 -3.95 -6.37 21.51
CA CYS A 631 -4.85 -7.49 21.59
C CYS A 631 -5.64 -7.69 20.28
N THR A 632 -6.15 -8.90 20.10
CA THR A 632 -7.16 -9.20 19.08
C THR A 632 -8.56 -8.78 19.55
N LEU A 633 -9.52 -8.73 18.63
CA LEU A 633 -10.92 -8.42 18.92
C LEU A 633 -11.59 -9.40 19.90
N ASP A 634 -11.12 -10.66 19.93
CA ASP A 634 -11.59 -11.71 20.84
C ASP A 634 -10.87 -11.69 22.20
N GLY A 635 -10.02 -10.68 22.45
CA GLY A 635 -9.40 -10.42 23.75
C GLY A 635 -8.13 -11.23 24.04
N ALA A 636 -7.46 -11.78 23.03
CA ALA A 636 -6.16 -12.44 23.21
C ALA A 636 -5.01 -11.43 23.11
N ALA A 637 -4.11 -11.41 24.09
CA ALA A 637 -2.94 -10.54 24.11
C ALA A 637 -1.84 -11.00 23.14
N LEU A 638 -1.05 -10.04 22.65
CA LEU A 638 0.08 -10.28 21.76
C LEU A 638 1.02 -11.35 22.33
N GLN A 639 1.29 -12.39 21.54
CA GLN A 639 2.23 -13.46 21.87
C GLN A 639 3.64 -13.10 21.37
N THR A 640 4.57 -12.92 22.28
CA THR A 640 5.98 -12.63 21.95
C THR A 640 6.95 -13.74 22.36
N ARG A 641 6.47 -14.69 23.14
CA ARG A 641 7.24 -15.85 23.60
C ARG A 641 7.06 -17.04 22.65
N GLN A 642 7.68 -16.96 21.47
CA GLN A 642 7.50 -17.95 20.41
C GLN A 642 8.41 -19.17 20.53
N LEU A 643 9.60 -19.03 21.11
CA LEU A 643 10.64 -20.07 21.15
C LEU A 643 10.86 -20.68 22.55
N SER A 644 10.12 -20.23 23.55
CA SER A 644 10.25 -20.77 24.90
C SER A 644 9.62 -22.16 24.96
N GLN A 645 10.35 -23.12 25.51
CA GLN A 645 9.75 -24.42 25.77
C GLN A 645 8.62 -24.32 26.79
N SER A 646 7.63 -25.22 26.64
CA SER A 646 6.72 -25.52 27.71
C SER A 646 7.51 -26.01 28.90
N SER A 647 7.31 -25.42 30.05
CA SER A 647 7.73 -26.00 31.33
C SER A 647 6.48 -26.51 32.01
N ASP A 648 6.62 -27.47 32.93
CA ASP A 648 5.49 -28.00 33.70
C ASP A 648 4.65 -26.95 34.43
N THR A 649 5.09 -25.70 34.43
CA THR A 649 4.45 -24.58 35.12
C THR A 649 3.86 -23.51 34.17
N ALA A 650 4.09 -23.62 32.85
CA ALA A 650 3.62 -22.67 31.87
C ALA A 650 3.49 -23.33 30.48
N PRO A 651 2.28 -23.66 30.02
CA PRO A 651 2.06 -24.10 28.63
C PRO A 651 2.49 -22.99 27.68
N ALA A 652 3.46 -23.31 26.80
CA ALA A 652 4.28 -22.35 26.13
C ALA A 652 3.55 -21.35 25.23
N PRO A 653 2.64 -21.66 24.32
CA PRO A 653 2.25 -20.67 23.31
C PRO A 653 1.00 -19.84 23.62
N ARG A 654 0.40 -19.99 24.79
CA ARG A 654 -0.82 -19.27 25.19
C ARG A 654 -0.55 -18.12 26.17
N GLU A 655 0.68 -17.95 26.58
CA GLU A 655 1.07 -16.91 27.52
C GLU A 655 1.70 -15.75 26.74
N GLY A 656 1.11 -14.60 26.66
CA GLY A 656 1.62 -13.40 26.05
C GLY A 656 3.14 -13.35 25.91
N GLY A 657 3.83 -12.74 26.84
CA GLY A 657 5.30 -12.71 26.90
C GLY A 657 5.85 -11.33 27.22
N PRO A 658 7.18 -11.13 27.18
CA PRO A 658 7.78 -9.81 27.38
C PRO A 658 7.44 -8.85 26.25
N ASP A 659 7.54 -7.57 26.54
CA ASP A 659 7.43 -6.54 25.50
C ASP A 659 8.43 -6.80 24.37
N MET A 660 7.99 -6.58 23.14
CA MET A 660 8.83 -6.69 21.97
C MET A 660 9.51 -5.34 21.70
N VAL A 661 10.83 -5.29 21.83
CA VAL A 661 11.62 -4.07 21.65
C VAL A 661 12.58 -4.23 20.48
N ASN A 662 12.47 -3.37 19.48
CA ASN A 662 13.36 -3.31 18.32
C ASN A 662 14.09 -1.97 18.24
N HIS A 663 15.41 -2.02 18.00
CA HIS A 663 16.23 -0.85 17.80
C HIS A 663 16.52 -0.64 16.30
N PHE A 664 16.52 0.63 15.88
CA PHE A 664 16.83 0.99 14.51
C PHE A 664 17.58 2.31 14.43
N VAL A 665 18.24 2.55 13.33
CA VAL A 665 18.98 3.77 13.05
C VAL A 665 18.47 4.39 11.77
N VAL A 666 18.28 5.70 11.76
CA VAL A 666 17.90 6.37 10.53
C VAL A 666 19.11 6.56 9.61
N THR A 667 18.95 6.15 8.37
CA THR A 667 19.96 6.29 7.33
C THR A 667 19.56 7.45 6.42
N GLY A 668 20.44 8.44 6.29
CA GLY A 668 20.21 9.63 5.46
C GLY A 668 20.43 9.42 3.97
N ASP A 669 20.31 8.19 3.47
CA ASP A 669 20.37 7.94 2.06
C ASP A 669 19.15 8.52 1.38
N ASP A 670 19.39 9.45 0.43
CA ASP A 670 18.37 10.00 -0.47
C ASP A 670 17.90 8.97 -1.53
N GLN A 671 18.24 7.70 -1.36
CA GLN A 671 17.81 6.64 -2.25
C GLN A 671 16.33 6.33 -1.99
N ARG A 672 15.56 6.37 -3.05
CA ARG A 672 14.19 5.85 -3.04
C ARG A 672 14.24 4.38 -2.64
N TYR A 673 13.40 4.00 -1.72
CA TYR A 673 13.28 2.63 -1.25
C TYR A 673 11.82 2.27 -1.13
N THR A 674 11.48 1.14 -1.65
CA THR A 674 10.11 0.63 -1.60
C THR A 674 10.09 -0.71 -0.90
N LEU A 675 9.19 -0.86 0.04
CA LEU A 675 9.00 -2.08 0.78
C LEU A 675 7.64 -2.70 0.47
N VAL A 676 7.69 -3.87 -0.16
CA VAL A 676 6.51 -4.71 -0.43
C VAL A 676 6.29 -5.64 0.75
N SER A 677 5.08 -5.66 1.28
CA SER A 677 4.67 -6.58 2.33
C SER A 677 3.76 -7.65 1.75
N LEU A 678 4.22 -8.89 1.72
CA LEU A 678 3.49 -10.03 1.18
C LEU A 678 3.05 -10.95 2.33
N ARG A 679 1.79 -11.33 2.36
CA ARG A 679 1.24 -12.28 3.34
C ARG A 679 1.27 -13.70 2.79
N SER A 680 1.53 -14.70 3.63
CA SER A 680 1.41 -16.10 3.24
C SER A 680 -0.07 -16.47 3.09
N LEU A 681 -0.53 -16.60 1.85
CA LEU A 681 -1.86 -17.07 1.44
C LEU A 681 -1.71 -17.93 0.21
N PRO A 682 -2.50 -19.00 0.05
CA PRO A 682 -3.55 -19.50 0.95
C PRO A 682 -3.02 -20.27 2.16
N THR A 683 -3.88 -20.52 3.17
CA THR A 683 -3.57 -21.37 4.31
C THR A 683 -4.74 -22.30 4.66
N VAL A 684 -4.44 -23.44 5.23
CA VAL A 684 -5.43 -24.36 5.80
C VAL A 684 -5.87 -23.92 7.18
N ASP A 685 -4.93 -23.46 8.01
CA ASP A 685 -5.20 -22.95 9.35
C ASP A 685 -5.82 -21.54 9.25
N VAL A 686 -7.12 -21.51 8.99
CA VAL A 686 -7.88 -20.29 8.74
C VAL A 686 -8.08 -19.47 10.02
N ASN A 687 -8.19 -20.15 11.15
CA ASN A 687 -8.38 -19.52 12.46
C ASN A 687 -7.07 -19.14 13.17
N ALA A 688 -5.94 -19.45 12.56
CA ALA A 688 -4.58 -19.17 13.06
C ALA A 688 -4.32 -19.75 14.47
N ASN A 689 -4.86 -20.94 14.77
CA ASN A 689 -4.64 -21.62 16.03
C ASN A 689 -3.43 -22.57 16.00
N LEU A 690 -2.75 -22.70 14.87
CA LEU A 690 -1.57 -23.53 14.61
C LEU A 690 -1.84 -25.05 14.64
N GLN A 691 -3.09 -25.44 14.45
CA GLN A 691 -3.53 -26.83 14.34
C GLN A 691 -4.42 -26.98 13.11
N VAL A 692 -4.50 -28.19 12.57
CA VAL A 692 -5.50 -28.50 11.53
C VAL A 692 -6.74 -29.04 12.20
N ASP A 693 -7.77 -28.25 12.34
CA ASP A 693 -9.03 -28.57 12.97
C ASP A 693 -9.93 -29.43 12.07
N ASN A 694 -10.99 -30.00 12.66
CA ASN A 694 -12.00 -30.72 11.87
C ASN A 694 -12.71 -29.86 10.84
N SER A 695 -12.82 -28.56 11.06
CA SER A 695 -13.36 -27.56 10.13
C SER A 695 -12.45 -27.27 8.95
N GLU A 696 -11.17 -27.53 9.10
CA GLU A 696 -10.10 -27.22 8.14
C GLU A 696 -9.59 -28.46 7.38
N GLN A 697 -10.16 -29.61 7.65
CA GLN A 697 -9.81 -30.83 6.95
C GLN A 697 -10.17 -30.78 5.47
N GLY A 698 -9.26 -31.21 4.61
CA GLY A 698 -9.50 -31.37 3.20
C GLY A 698 -8.52 -30.68 2.27
N ALA A 699 -7.42 -30.10 2.77
CA ALA A 699 -6.33 -29.60 1.92
C ALA A 699 -5.67 -30.73 1.11
N THR A 700 -5.70 -31.97 1.61
CA THR A 700 -5.18 -33.16 0.93
C THR A 700 -6.25 -34.23 0.80
N ASP A 701 -6.11 -35.12 -0.18
CA ASP A 701 -6.89 -36.37 -0.23
C ASP A 701 -6.18 -37.48 0.53
N ASP A 702 -6.85 -38.68 0.64
CA ASP A 702 -6.32 -39.83 1.35
C ASP A 702 -5.01 -40.41 0.74
N ASN A 703 -4.63 -39.95 -0.46
CA ASN A 703 -3.38 -40.29 -1.13
C ASN A 703 -2.28 -39.25 -0.91
N GLY A 704 -2.56 -38.18 -0.17
CA GLY A 704 -1.63 -37.09 0.07
C GLY A 704 -1.49 -36.13 -1.12
N VAL A 705 -2.51 -36.08 -1.99
CA VAL A 705 -2.54 -35.11 -3.09
C VAL A 705 -3.22 -33.83 -2.60
N ILE A 706 -2.59 -32.69 -2.82
CA ILE A 706 -3.16 -31.38 -2.49
C ILE A 706 -4.43 -31.12 -3.32
N LYS A 707 -5.56 -30.94 -2.66
CA LYS A 707 -6.87 -30.65 -3.27
C LYS A 707 -7.11 -29.17 -3.49
N ALA A 708 -6.61 -28.36 -2.56
CA ALA A 708 -6.72 -26.91 -2.60
C ALA A 708 -5.34 -26.30 -2.39
N PRO A 709 -5.03 -25.17 -3.05
CA PRO A 709 -3.76 -24.47 -2.80
C PRO A 709 -3.58 -24.17 -1.32
N ALA A 710 -2.43 -24.52 -0.77
CA ALA A 710 -2.10 -24.26 0.64
C ALA A 710 -0.59 -24.19 0.81
N ASN A 711 -0.12 -23.21 1.55
CA ASN A 711 1.29 -23.08 1.90
C ASN A 711 1.69 -24.23 2.83
N HIS A 712 2.69 -25.01 2.43
CA HIS A 712 3.07 -26.21 3.17
C HIS A 712 4.52 -26.63 2.97
N LEU A 713 4.97 -27.48 3.89
CA LEU A 713 6.15 -28.30 3.76
C LEU A 713 5.67 -29.77 3.73
N ARG A 714 5.87 -30.46 2.62
CA ARG A 714 5.69 -31.92 2.56
C ARG A 714 6.93 -32.56 3.15
N LEU A 715 6.75 -33.43 4.16
CA LEU A 715 7.84 -34.06 4.86
C LEU A 715 7.85 -35.58 4.57
N GLU A 716 9.03 -36.10 4.46
CA GLU A 716 9.28 -37.54 4.30
C GLU A 716 10.28 -38.01 5.36
N LEU A 717 10.15 -39.25 5.77
CA LEU A 717 11.14 -39.88 6.64
C LEU A 717 12.28 -40.42 5.76
N ARG A 718 13.49 -39.83 5.92
CA ARG A 718 14.66 -40.22 5.14
C ARG A 718 15.45 -41.36 5.81
N ASP A 719 15.75 -41.20 7.10
CA ASP A 719 16.58 -42.17 7.82
C ASP A 719 16.25 -42.18 9.33
N THR A 720 16.60 -43.29 9.95
CA THR A 720 16.53 -43.49 11.43
C THR A 720 17.85 -44.03 11.93
N GLY A 721 18.28 -43.54 13.09
CA GLY A 721 19.57 -43.96 13.66
C GLY A 721 19.56 -44.12 15.17
N GLY A 722 20.69 -44.51 15.71
CA GLY A 722 20.86 -44.74 17.14
C GLY A 722 20.05 -45.94 17.59
N VAL A 723 19.18 -45.74 18.59
CA VAL A 723 18.32 -46.81 19.15
C VAL A 723 16.99 -46.97 18.42
N ILE A 724 16.66 -46.10 17.44
CA ILE A 724 15.43 -46.22 16.64
C ILE A 724 15.60 -47.31 15.58
N THR A 725 14.69 -48.26 15.60
CA THR A 725 14.68 -49.43 14.69
C THR A 725 13.63 -49.28 13.58
N ASN A 726 12.63 -48.46 13.78
CA ASN A 726 11.58 -48.12 12.81
C ASN A 726 10.91 -46.81 13.20
N ALA A 727 10.41 -46.08 12.24
CA ALA A 727 9.59 -44.89 12.48
C ALA A 727 8.55 -44.71 11.35
N ASN A 728 7.49 -43.96 11.63
CA ASN A 728 6.48 -43.60 10.66
C ASN A 728 6.06 -42.12 10.88
N LEU A 729 5.85 -41.39 9.81
CA LEU A 729 5.46 -40.00 9.82
C LEU A 729 3.96 -39.87 9.50
N GLY A 730 3.24 -39.10 10.28
CA GLY A 730 1.82 -38.81 10.12
C GLY A 730 0.90 -39.77 10.89
N CYS A 731 1.28 -40.99 11.12
CA CYS A 731 0.47 -42.01 11.85
C CYS A 731 1.31 -43.12 12.47
N SER A 732 0.63 -44.10 13.04
CA SER A 732 1.27 -45.22 13.73
C SER A 732 2.06 -46.11 12.77
N ILE A 733 3.12 -46.71 13.31
CA ILE A 733 3.97 -47.66 12.56
C ILE A 733 3.12 -48.81 12.02
N GLY A 734 3.14 -48.96 10.70
CA GLY A 734 2.37 -49.98 9.97
C GLY A 734 1.13 -49.46 9.27
N GLU A 735 0.79 -48.25 9.49
CA GLU A 735 -0.24 -47.48 8.71
C GLU A 735 0.45 -46.67 7.63
N ASP A 736 -0.29 -46.32 6.56
CA ASP A 736 0.16 -45.39 5.53
C ASP A 736 -0.82 -44.22 5.47
N CYS A 737 -0.33 -42.99 5.80
CA CYS A 737 -1.11 -41.80 5.95
C CYS A 737 -0.39 -40.64 5.21
N PRO A 738 -0.33 -40.68 3.87
CA PRO A 738 0.36 -39.66 3.10
C PRO A 738 -0.26 -38.24 3.28
N GLU A 739 -1.55 -38.18 3.58
CA GLU A 739 -2.29 -36.95 3.85
C GLU A 739 -1.85 -36.22 5.12
N LYS A 740 -1.16 -36.90 6.03
CA LYS A 740 -0.67 -36.36 7.32
C LYS A 740 0.82 -36.05 7.31
N ARG A 741 1.46 -36.04 6.16
CA ARG A 741 2.89 -35.74 6.00
C ARG A 741 3.17 -34.27 5.64
N PHE A 742 2.24 -33.38 5.99
CA PHE A 742 2.34 -31.97 5.70
C PHE A 742 2.39 -31.14 6.97
N ALA A 743 3.33 -30.18 7.03
CA ALA A 743 3.32 -29.08 7.96
C ALA A 743 2.79 -27.86 7.20
N PHE A 744 1.55 -27.45 7.47
CA PHE A 744 0.95 -26.31 6.79
C PHE A 744 1.41 -25.01 7.43
N VAL A 745 1.77 -24.01 6.59
CA VAL A 745 2.15 -22.68 7.08
C VAL A 745 0.89 -21.92 7.50
N SER A 746 0.78 -21.65 8.78
CA SER A 746 -0.29 -20.88 9.40
C SER A 746 -0.01 -19.38 9.36
N THR A 747 1.20 -19.03 9.75
CA THR A 747 1.61 -17.64 9.93
C THR A 747 2.88 -17.37 9.14
N GLY A 748 2.85 -16.32 8.34
CA GLY A 748 4.02 -15.84 7.63
C GLY A 748 3.73 -14.56 6.85
N ALA A 749 4.75 -13.73 6.75
CA ALA A 749 4.77 -12.60 5.85
C ALA A 749 6.20 -12.35 5.39
N LEU A 750 6.37 -11.89 4.16
CA LEU A 750 7.65 -11.40 3.67
C LEU A 750 7.59 -9.88 3.55
N GLN A 751 8.66 -9.24 3.94
CA GLN A 751 8.92 -7.84 3.60
C GLN A 751 10.13 -7.80 2.70
N ALA A 752 9.95 -7.29 1.50
CA ALA A 752 10.98 -7.27 0.48
C ALA A 752 10.99 -5.93 -0.25
N GLY A 753 12.17 -5.50 -0.71
CA GLY A 753 12.32 -4.28 -1.49
C GLY A 753 13.32 -4.45 -2.61
N PRO A 754 12.97 -4.10 -3.86
CA PRO A 754 13.92 -4.04 -4.94
C PRO A 754 14.97 -2.95 -4.65
N ARG A 755 16.20 -3.17 -5.11
CA ARG A 755 17.33 -2.25 -4.84
C ARG A 755 17.92 -1.65 -6.11
N GLU A 756 18.52 -2.49 -6.93
CA GLU A 756 19.24 -2.08 -8.12
C GLU A 756 19.27 -3.23 -9.13
N TYR A 757 19.38 -2.92 -10.40
CA TYR A 757 19.67 -3.90 -11.43
C TYR A 757 21.18 -4.11 -11.53
N ASP A 758 21.62 -5.37 -11.52
CA ASP A 758 23.03 -5.76 -11.67
C ASP A 758 23.20 -6.67 -12.89
N SER A 759 23.72 -6.09 -13.96
CA SER A 759 23.95 -6.79 -15.22
C SER A 759 25.05 -7.87 -15.16
N ALA A 760 25.85 -7.88 -14.08
CA ALA A 760 26.95 -8.84 -13.91
C ALA A 760 26.56 -10.08 -13.09
N VAL A 761 25.45 -10.02 -12.36
CA VAL A 761 24.94 -11.15 -11.57
C VAL A 761 24.48 -12.25 -12.51
N SER A 762 24.86 -13.49 -12.21
CA SER A 762 24.40 -14.68 -12.93
C SER A 762 23.67 -15.60 -11.95
N ILE A 763 22.40 -15.84 -12.22
CA ILE A 763 21.50 -16.67 -11.43
C ILE A 763 21.25 -17.97 -12.19
N ASN A 764 21.33 -19.08 -11.46
CA ASN A 764 20.97 -20.40 -11.95
C ASN A 764 19.57 -20.75 -11.48
N ARG A 765 18.63 -20.94 -12.41
CA ARG A 765 17.23 -21.26 -12.15
C ARG A 765 17.01 -22.72 -12.46
N ARG A 766 16.33 -23.44 -11.59
CA ARG A 766 16.17 -24.89 -11.71
C ARG A 766 14.71 -25.37 -11.75
N LEU A 767 13.75 -24.50 -11.39
CA LEU A 767 12.33 -24.87 -11.36
C LEU A 767 11.48 -24.19 -12.44
N ILE A 768 12.08 -23.69 -13.52
CA ILE A 768 11.32 -22.99 -14.58
C ILE A 768 10.25 -23.88 -15.22
N ASP A 769 10.53 -25.16 -15.35
CA ASP A 769 9.64 -26.18 -15.92
C ASP A 769 9.14 -27.19 -14.86
N ASP A 770 9.12 -26.80 -13.60
CA ASP A 770 8.81 -27.66 -12.44
C ASP A 770 9.73 -28.90 -12.34
N ASN A 771 10.89 -28.85 -12.97
CA ASN A 771 11.86 -29.93 -12.94
C ASN A 771 13.12 -29.49 -12.18
N PRO A 772 13.40 -30.04 -10.98
CA PRO A 772 14.56 -29.65 -10.19
C PRO A 772 15.93 -29.97 -10.83
N ASP A 773 15.94 -30.78 -11.87
CA ASP A 773 17.13 -31.11 -12.65
C ASP A 773 17.43 -30.10 -13.79
N THR A 774 16.54 -29.13 -14.02
CA THR A 774 16.75 -28.05 -14.98
C THR A 774 17.89 -27.14 -14.52
N ASP A 775 18.77 -26.77 -15.44
CA ASP A 775 19.90 -25.84 -15.24
C ASP A 775 19.82 -24.73 -16.30
N ASP A 776 19.03 -23.71 -15.99
CA ASP A 776 18.90 -22.51 -16.84
C ASP A 776 19.58 -21.31 -16.17
N ARG A 777 20.62 -20.81 -16.82
CA ARG A 777 21.42 -19.70 -16.31
C ARG A 777 21.12 -18.42 -17.05
N THR A 778 20.73 -17.40 -16.31
CA THR A 778 20.54 -16.04 -16.84
C THR A 778 21.58 -15.07 -16.25
N THR A 779 21.90 -14.04 -17.01
CA THR A 779 22.78 -12.94 -16.56
C THR A 779 21.99 -11.64 -16.57
N GLY A 780 22.14 -10.88 -15.51
CA GLY A 780 21.36 -9.68 -15.23
C GLY A 780 20.17 -10.01 -14.32
N ALA A 781 20.08 -9.31 -13.19
CA ALA A 781 19.00 -9.46 -12.24
C ALA A 781 18.76 -8.17 -11.44
N VAL A 782 17.53 -7.95 -11.05
CA VAL A 782 17.20 -6.97 -10.00
C VAL A 782 17.52 -7.58 -8.64
N ARG A 783 18.39 -6.95 -7.87
CA ARG A 783 18.67 -7.32 -6.48
C ARG A 783 17.51 -6.94 -5.59
N VAL A 784 17.14 -7.82 -4.68
CA VAL A 784 16.03 -7.64 -3.73
C VAL A 784 16.54 -7.84 -2.31
N SER A 785 16.24 -6.90 -1.41
CA SER A 785 16.42 -7.11 0.03
C SER A 785 15.20 -7.82 0.58
N VAL A 786 15.34 -9.02 1.11
CA VAL A 786 14.29 -9.74 1.83
C VAL A 786 14.60 -9.64 3.32
N PHE A 787 13.68 -9.04 4.09
CA PHE A 787 13.90 -8.87 5.53
C PHE A 787 13.63 -10.18 6.28
N PRO A 788 14.44 -10.50 7.32
CA PRO A 788 14.25 -11.68 8.11
C PRO A 788 12.84 -11.82 8.66
N THR A 789 12.24 -12.95 8.49
CA THR A 789 10.88 -13.26 8.92
C THR A 789 10.82 -14.59 9.66
N THR A 790 9.68 -14.82 10.30
CA THR A 790 9.37 -16.07 10.97
C THR A 790 8.13 -16.68 10.34
N LEU A 791 8.23 -17.95 9.93
CA LEU A 791 7.09 -18.74 9.50
C LEU A 791 6.74 -19.71 10.62
N THR A 792 5.45 -19.83 10.92
CA THR A 792 4.96 -20.82 11.90
C THR A 792 4.04 -21.81 11.20
N THR A 793 4.25 -23.09 11.44
CA THR A 793 3.47 -24.16 10.81
C THR A 793 2.56 -24.86 11.82
N THR A 794 1.64 -25.66 11.31
CA THR A 794 0.90 -26.63 12.09
C THR A 794 1.83 -27.77 12.58
N GLU A 795 1.35 -28.55 13.53
CA GLU A 795 2.08 -29.71 14.08
C GLU A 795 2.19 -30.87 13.09
N VAL A 796 3.19 -31.73 13.31
CA VAL A 796 3.36 -32.99 12.61
C VAL A 796 3.55 -34.14 13.65
N PHE A 797 2.89 -35.25 13.40
CA PHE A 797 3.02 -36.43 14.23
C PHE A 797 4.09 -37.39 13.70
N LEU A 798 4.90 -37.93 14.59
CA LEU A 798 5.90 -38.99 14.32
C LEU A 798 5.75 -40.13 15.34
N GLU A 799 5.66 -41.36 14.88
CA GLU A 799 5.80 -42.51 15.76
C GLU A 799 7.14 -43.23 15.50
N ALA A 800 7.91 -43.44 16.54
CA ALA A 800 9.21 -44.09 16.47
C ALA A 800 9.26 -45.33 17.40
N ARG A 801 9.98 -46.38 16.98
CA ARG A 801 10.19 -47.59 17.78
C ARG A 801 11.66 -47.73 18.17
N ALA A 802 11.92 -47.66 19.48
CA ALA A 802 13.26 -47.82 20.04
C ALA A 802 13.51 -49.24 20.45
N LEU A 803 14.72 -49.79 20.17
CA LEU A 803 15.18 -51.13 20.49
C LEU A 803 14.24 -52.26 20.02
N GLY A 804 13.35 -51.97 19.09
CA GLY A 804 12.33 -52.89 18.59
C GLY A 804 11.18 -53.20 19.57
N LEU A 805 11.15 -52.58 20.75
CA LEU A 805 10.22 -52.90 21.86
C LEU A 805 9.41 -51.72 22.34
N ILE A 806 9.97 -50.50 22.33
CA ILE A 806 9.32 -49.30 22.90
C ILE A 806 8.82 -48.43 21.74
N THR A 807 7.53 -48.22 21.68
CA THR A 807 6.92 -47.31 20.73
C THR A 807 6.69 -45.94 21.39
N ILE A 808 7.11 -44.86 20.73
CA ILE A 808 7.08 -43.50 21.20
C ILE A 808 6.34 -42.68 20.15
N GLY A 809 5.21 -42.12 20.53
CA GLY A 809 4.54 -41.09 19.73
C GLY A 809 5.11 -39.72 20.10
N LEU A 810 5.45 -38.94 19.09
CA LEU A 810 5.97 -37.58 19.21
C LEU A 810 5.05 -36.64 18.44
N GLU A 811 4.53 -35.63 19.08
CA GLU A 811 3.89 -34.49 18.46
C GLU A 811 4.88 -33.32 18.46
N THR A 812 5.19 -32.76 17.29
CA THR A 812 6.16 -31.68 17.19
C THR A 812 5.64 -30.39 17.84
N GLY A 813 4.33 -30.29 17.98
CA GLY A 813 3.71 -29.00 18.11
C GLY A 813 3.99 -28.11 16.87
N PRO A 814 3.60 -26.85 16.86
CA PRO A 814 3.93 -25.92 15.81
C PRO A 814 5.43 -25.77 15.60
N LEU A 815 5.89 -25.85 14.35
CA LEU A 815 7.27 -25.56 14.01
C LEU A 815 7.45 -24.06 13.77
N VAL A 816 8.53 -23.49 14.29
CA VAL A 816 8.91 -22.09 14.07
C VAL A 816 10.15 -22.07 13.18
N LEU A 817 9.98 -21.50 11.98
CA LEU A 817 11.01 -21.40 10.94
C LEU A 817 11.49 -19.95 10.87
N ARG A 818 12.75 -19.71 11.27
CA ARG A 818 13.35 -18.38 11.27
C ARG A 818 14.33 -18.24 10.12
N LEU A 819 14.00 -17.39 9.15
CA LEU A 819 14.87 -17.11 8.02
C LEU A 819 15.98 -16.14 8.45
N LEU A 820 17.22 -16.51 8.22
CA LEU A 820 18.38 -15.74 8.66
C LEU A 820 19.15 -15.15 7.48
N PRO A 821 19.61 -13.90 7.57
CA PRO A 821 20.55 -13.33 6.61
C PRO A 821 21.94 -13.97 6.76
N GLU A 822 22.72 -13.90 5.70
CA GLU A 822 24.11 -14.33 5.73
C GLU A 822 25.00 -13.27 6.42
N GLY A 823 25.84 -13.72 7.34
CA GLY A 823 26.83 -12.90 8.03
C GLY A 823 26.22 -11.76 8.87
N ASP A 824 26.72 -10.55 8.66
CA ASP A 824 26.29 -9.31 9.36
C ASP A 824 25.27 -8.50 8.56
N SER A 825 24.72 -9.03 7.46
CA SER A 825 23.69 -8.38 6.67
C SER A 825 22.40 -8.21 7.49
N PRO A 826 21.68 -7.08 7.39
CA PRO A 826 20.36 -6.93 8.00
C PRO A 826 19.25 -7.56 7.17
N PHE A 827 19.53 -8.05 5.97
CA PHE A 827 18.56 -8.66 5.05
C PHE A 827 19.18 -9.87 4.31
N ILE A 828 18.31 -10.70 3.78
CA ILE A 828 18.59 -11.82 2.90
C ILE A 828 18.65 -11.28 1.47
N GLU A 829 19.62 -11.69 0.67
CA GLU A 829 19.65 -11.31 -0.75
C GLU A 829 18.70 -12.20 -1.57
N GLY A 830 17.87 -11.55 -2.36
CA GLY A 830 17.05 -12.14 -3.40
C GLY A 830 17.35 -11.51 -4.75
N TYR A 831 16.87 -12.16 -5.80
CA TYR A 831 17.07 -11.75 -7.19
C TYR A 831 15.79 -11.94 -7.98
N ILE A 832 15.45 -10.96 -8.83
CA ILE A 832 14.40 -11.10 -9.83
C ILE A 832 15.10 -11.14 -11.19
N THR A 833 14.82 -12.17 -11.99
CA THR A 833 15.35 -12.37 -13.34
C THR A 833 14.20 -12.45 -14.35
N GLU A 834 14.48 -12.19 -15.61
CA GLU A 834 13.52 -12.34 -16.70
C GLU A 834 13.43 -13.80 -17.15
N THR A 835 12.23 -14.27 -17.46
CA THR A 835 11.94 -15.53 -18.16
C THR A 835 10.97 -15.30 -19.30
N GLU A 836 10.79 -16.29 -20.18
CA GLU A 836 9.77 -16.24 -21.24
C GLU A 836 8.33 -16.07 -20.67
N ASP A 837 8.09 -16.54 -19.44
CA ASP A 837 6.79 -16.51 -18.77
C ASP A 837 6.63 -15.33 -17.78
N GLY A 838 7.62 -14.41 -17.74
CA GLY A 838 7.61 -13.24 -16.87
C GLY A 838 8.71 -13.24 -15.81
N PRO A 839 8.58 -12.40 -14.76
CA PRO A 839 9.59 -12.28 -13.71
C PRO A 839 9.70 -13.53 -12.86
N TRP A 840 10.93 -13.90 -12.51
CA TRP A 840 11.27 -15.07 -11.69
C TRP A 840 12.10 -14.65 -10.49
N PHE A 841 11.62 -14.98 -9.29
CA PHE A 841 12.31 -14.69 -8.04
C PHE A 841 13.17 -15.88 -7.60
N SER A 842 14.34 -15.60 -7.02
CA SER A 842 15.23 -16.60 -6.40
C SER A 842 15.90 -16.01 -5.17
N THR A 843 16.04 -16.79 -4.12
CA THR A 843 16.77 -16.42 -2.90
C THR A 843 17.41 -17.63 -2.24
N THR A 844 18.53 -17.40 -1.53
CA THR A 844 19.21 -18.41 -0.73
C THR A 844 19.50 -17.85 0.66
N PHE A 845 19.18 -18.59 1.71
CA PHE A 845 19.32 -18.18 3.11
C PHE A 845 19.60 -19.37 4.04
N ASP A 846 20.00 -19.07 5.27
CA ASP A 846 20.05 -20.04 6.33
C ASP A 846 18.74 -20.07 7.11
N LEU A 847 18.33 -21.24 7.54
CA LEU A 847 17.10 -21.48 8.27
C LEU A 847 17.39 -22.01 9.67
N LEU A 848 16.77 -21.44 10.70
CA LEU A 848 16.69 -22.04 12.03
C LEU A 848 15.31 -22.65 12.22
N ILE A 849 15.28 -23.91 12.66
CA ILE A 849 14.05 -24.65 12.95
C ILE A 849 13.95 -24.89 14.45
N ASP A 850 12.79 -24.54 15.00
CA ASP A 850 12.46 -24.74 16.41
C ASP A 850 11.15 -25.55 16.53
N ALA A 851 11.08 -26.48 17.47
CA ALA A 851 9.87 -27.19 17.87
C ALA A 851 9.67 -26.97 19.38
N PRO A 852 9.22 -25.78 19.80
CA PRO A 852 9.16 -25.42 21.22
C PRO A 852 8.17 -26.25 22.04
N GLU A 853 7.17 -26.83 21.38
CA GLU A 853 6.09 -27.62 22.01
C GLU A 853 6.25 -29.13 21.77
N LEU A 854 7.42 -29.58 21.34
CA LEU A 854 7.62 -30.99 21.12
C LEU A 854 7.37 -31.78 22.42
N GLU A 855 6.28 -32.53 22.45
CA GLU A 855 5.88 -33.36 23.59
C GLU A 855 5.91 -34.85 23.24
N PRO A 856 6.55 -35.66 24.07
CA PRO A 856 6.44 -37.11 23.95
C PRO A 856 5.12 -37.60 24.59
N ARG A 857 4.39 -38.45 23.91
CA ARG A 857 3.22 -39.15 24.50
C ARG A 857 3.66 -40.27 25.46
N LEU A 858 4.62 -40.00 26.34
CA LEU A 858 5.14 -40.92 27.36
C LEU A 858 5.34 -40.22 28.71
N ILE A 859 5.30 -41.00 29.79
CA ILE A 859 5.50 -40.52 31.17
C ILE A 859 6.97 -40.13 31.48
N ILE A 860 7.84 -40.05 30.46
CA ILE A 860 9.29 -39.83 30.60
C ILE A 860 9.64 -38.49 29.88
N GLU A 861 10.36 -37.61 30.58
CA GLU A 861 10.95 -36.43 29.95
C GLU A 861 11.96 -36.86 28.87
N LEU A 862 11.74 -36.37 27.64
CA LEU A 862 12.66 -36.56 26.52
C LEU A 862 13.31 -35.23 26.20
N GLY A 863 14.64 -35.19 26.11
CA GLY A 863 15.39 -34.10 25.56
C GLY A 863 15.40 -34.17 24.01
N HIS A 864 15.35 -33.04 23.32
CA HIS A 864 15.51 -32.97 21.86
C HIS A 864 16.45 -31.85 21.47
N ASP A 865 17.01 -31.93 20.24
CA ASP A 865 17.89 -30.89 19.68
C ASP A 865 17.26 -30.05 18.60
N ILE A 866 15.92 -30.09 18.41
CA ILE A 866 15.18 -29.25 17.48
C ILE A 866 14.93 -27.89 18.15
N ARG A 867 16.01 -27.20 18.47
CA ARG A 867 16.06 -25.85 19.01
C ARG A 867 17.12 -25.08 18.26
N SER A 868 16.73 -24.02 17.55
CA SER A 868 17.65 -23.31 16.69
C SER A 868 18.44 -24.25 15.77
N LYS A 869 17.77 -25.31 15.29
CA LYS A 869 18.41 -26.30 14.41
C LYS A 869 18.69 -25.64 13.08
N ARG A 870 19.98 -25.46 12.75
CA ARG A 870 20.38 -24.73 11.54
C ARG A 870 20.40 -25.66 10.33
N VAL A 871 19.76 -25.20 9.27
CA VAL A 871 19.85 -25.73 7.91
C VAL A 871 20.43 -24.62 7.04
N ASN A 872 21.55 -24.90 6.37
CA ASN A 872 22.27 -23.89 5.62
C ASN A 872 21.91 -23.97 4.13
N ASN A 873 22.02 -22.82 3.45
CA ASN A 873 21.87 -22.67 2.00
C ASN A 873 20.53 -23.21 1.47
N VAL A 874 19.44 -22.87 2.14
CA VAL A 874 18.10 -23.17 1.65
C VAL A 874 17.80 -22.23 0.47
N THR A 875 17.59 -22.80 -0.70
CA THR A 875 17.21 -22.07 -1.90
C THR A 875 15.70 -22.20 -2.12
N LEU A 876 15.05 -21.06 -2.36
CA LEU A 876 13.66 -20.99 -2.80
C LEU A 876 13.61 -20.15 -4.08
N GLU A 877 12.86 -20.64 -5.08
CA GLU A 877 12.69 -19.92 -6.33
C GLU A 877 11.32 -20.16 -6.95
N GLY A 878 10.89 -19.22 -7.80
CA GLY A 878 9.62 -19.36 -8.51
C GLY A 878 9.08 -18.06 -9.11
N PRO A 879 7.92 -18.15 -9.79
CA PRO A 879 7.35 -17.04 -10.54
C PRO A 879 6.82 -15.92 -9.62
N LEU A 880 7.01 -14.69 -10.09
CA LEU A 880 6.41 -13.48 -9.57
C LEU A 880 5.43 -12.96 -10.62
N ARG A 881 4.15 -12.81 -10.30
CA ARG A 881 3.15 -12.39 -11.28
C ARG A 881 2.06 -11.53 -10.68
N PHE A 882 1.51 -10.63 -11.48
CA PHE A 882 0.26 -9.96 -11.21
C PHE A 882 -0.92 -10.80 -11.76
N VAL A 883 -2.03 -10.77 -11.05
CA VAL A 883 -3.28 -11.46 -11.45
C VAL A 883 -4.38 -10.45 -11.75
N ASP A 884 -5.50 -10.92 -12.34
CA ASP A 884 -6.55 -10.07 -12.91
C ASP A 884 -7.18 -9.07 -11.93
N ASP A 885 -7.13 -9.33 -10.64
CA ASP A 885 -7.63 -8.43 -9.60
C ASP A 885 -6.56 -7.48 -9.05
N GLY A 886 -5.38 -7.42 -9.68
CA GLY A 886 -4.28 -6.53 -9.34
C GLY A 886 -3.35 -7.03 -8.24
N ARG A 887 -3.63 -8.19 -7.63
CA ARG A 887 -2.73 -8.77 -6.62
C ARG A 887 -1.41 -9.20 -7.23
N LEU A 888 -0.32 -8.95 -6.50
CA LEU A 888 0.99 -9.53 -6.79
C LEU A 888 1.13 -10.86 -6.04
N ILE A 889 1.46 -11.92 -6.75
CA ILE A 889 1.66 -13.26 -6.20
C ILE A 889 3.09 -13.69 -6.46
N LEU A 890 3.78 -14.06 -5.37
CA LEU A 890 5.08 -14.72 -5.38
C LEU A 890 4.86 -16.18 -4.95
N LYS A 891 5.10 -17.13 -5.85
CA LYS A 891 5.08 -18.56 -5.53
C LYS A 891 6.49 -19.12 -5.58
N VAL A 892 6.96 -19.74 -4.49
CA VAL A 892 8.32 -20.29 -4.42
C VAL A 892 8.34 -21.72 -3.90
N SER A 893 9.27 -22.50 -4.42
CA SER A 893 9.53 -23.89 -4.03
C SER A 893 11.03 -24.14 -3.90
N ASN A 894 11.39 -25.26 -3.25
CA ASN A 894 12.77 -25.67 -3.10
C ASN A 894 13.22 -26.56 -4.27
N PRO A 895 14.30 -26.22 -4.98
CA PRO A 895 14.89 -27.11 -6.00
C PRO A 895 15.74 -28.24 -5.36
N ASP A 896 16.30 -28.02 -4.17
CA ASP A 896 17.08 -28.99 -3.43
C ASP A 896 16.30 -29.58 -2.25
N PRO A 897 16.56 -30.82 -1.85
CA PRO A 897 15.94 -31.38 -0.65
C PRO A 897 16.36 -30.60 0.60
N LEU A 898 15.40 -30.32 1.46
CA LEU A 898 15.62 -29.69 2.76
C LEU A 898 15.68 -30.76 3.84
N THR A 899 16.88 -31.08 4.31
CA THR A 899 17.09 -32.13 5.31
C THR A 899 17.06 -31.58 6.73
N ILE A 900 16.26 -32.17 7.59
CA ILE A 900 16.05 -31.77 9.00
C ILE A 900 16.46 -32.93 9.91
N PRO A 901 17.72 -32.96 10.40
CA PRO A 901 18.15 -34.02 11.34
C PRO A 901 17.65 -33.66 12.75
N ALA A 902 16.92 -34.61 13.37
CA ALA A 902 16.40 -34.49 14.72
C ALA A 902 17.06 -35.59 15.62
N ASN A 903 17.67 -35.18 16.75
CA ASN A 903 18.15 -36.08 17.76
C ASN A 903 17.27 -35.97 18.99
N ILE A 904 16.88 -37.13 19.51
CA ILE A 904 16.05 -37.27 20.70
C ILE A 904 16.86 -38.03 21.75
N ASP A 905 17.02 -37.45 22.92
CA ASP A 905 17.70 -38.09 24.04
C ASP A 905 16.69 -38.91 24.88
N LEU A 906 16.82 -40.19 24.80
CA LEU A 906 16.02 -41.14 25.56
C LEU A 906 16.76 -41.45 26.87
N ILE A 907 16.33 -40.87 27.99
CA ILE A 907 16.98 -41.05 29.32
C ILE A 907 17.24 -42.54 29.64
N GLY A 908 18.53 -42.87 29.72
CA GLY A 908 19.00 -44.20 30.05
C GLY A 908 18.94 -45.23 28.92
N ILE A 909 18.48 -44.90 27.72
CA ILE A 909 18.37 -45.84 26.59
C ILE A 909 19.37 -45.47 25.47
N GLY A 910 19.86 -44.21 25.45
CA GLY A 910 20.81 -43.73 24.46
C GLY A 910 20.17 -42.73 23.45
N LEU A 911 20.99 -42.22 22.56
CA LEU A 911 20.60 -41.24 21.58
C LEU A 911 19.80 -41.87 20.43
N ALA A 912 18.65 -41.35 20.17
CA ALA A 912 17.80 -41.65 19.00
C ALA A 912 17.94 -40.56 17.96
N SER A 913 18.04 -40.91 16.68
CA SER A 913 18.01 -39.94 15.58
C SER A 913 16.95 -40.27 14.55
N VAL A 914 16.31 -39.24 14.07
CA VAL A 914 15.37 -39.28 12.95
C VAL A 914 15.75 -38.18 11.97
N GLU A 915 15.83 -38.50 10.70
CA GLU A 915 16.11 -37.54 9.66
C GLU A 915 14.85 -37.36 8.81
N LEU A 916 14.27 -36.15 8.88
CA LEU A 916 13.15 -35.74 8.04
C LEU A 916 13.69 -34.96 6.84
N GLU A 917 12.99 -35.01 5.73
CA GLU A 917 13.32 -34.31 4.51
C GLU A 917 12.08 -33.73 3.87
N ALA A 918 12.12 -32.44 3.48
CA ALA A 918 11.24 -31.94 2.44
C ALA A 918 11.94 -32.20 1.10
N PRO A 919 11.41 -33.09 0.22
CA PRO A 919 12.02 -33.39 -1.06
C PRO A 919 12.02 -32.17 -1.98
N PRO A 920 12.69 -32.19 -3.13
CA PRO A 920 12.53 -31.15 -4.15
C PRO A 920 11.05 -30.92 -4.45
N LEU A 921 10.63 -29.67 -4.58
CA LEU A 921 9.22 -29.24 -4.68
C LEU A 921 8.35 -29.63 -3.47
N GLY A 922 8.98 -30.03 -2.35
CA GLY A 922 8.28 -30.33 -1.10
C GLY A 922 7.93 -29.11 -0.26
N VAL A 923 8.55 -27.98 -0.53
CA VAL A 923 8.17 -26.67 0.03
C VAL A 923 7.36 -25.95 -1.04
N ASP A 924 6.13 -25.57 -0.73
CA ASP A 924 5.28 -24.75 -1.61
C ASP A 924 4.77 -23.56 -0.79
N LEU A 925 5.31 -22.39 -1.08
CA LEU A 925 4.99 -21.15 -0.40
C LEU A 925 4.49 -20.12 -1.39
N THR A 926 3.31 -19.63 -1.15
CA THR A 926 2.71 -18.52 -1.91
C THR A 926 2.56 -17.32 -1.00
N PHE A 927 3.04 -16.18 -1.47
CA PHE A 927 2.93 -14.91 -0.79
C PHE A 927 2.17 -13.93 -1.67
N THR A 928 1.19 -13.27 -1.07
CA THR A 928 0.27 -12.38 -1.80
C THR A 928 0.36 -10.97 -1.26
N PHE A 929 0.44 -10.00 -2.17
CA PHE A 929 0.30 -8.58 -1.88
C PHE A 929 -1.05 -8.10 -2.44
N LEU A 930 -1.84 -7.42 -1.60
CA LEU A 930 -3.09 -6.77 -2.03
C LEU A 930 -2.77 -5.34 -2.46
N PRO A 931 -3.17 -4.91 -3.66
CA PRO A 931 -2.94 -3.55 -4.13
C PRO A 931 -3.97 -2.58 -3.50
N VAL A 932 -4.07 -2.59 -2.18
CA VAL A 932 -4.85 -1.59 -1.45
C VAL A 932 -4.00 -0.33 -1.40
N LYS A 933 -4.42 0.68 -2.14
CA LYS A 933 -3.78 1.99 -2.11
C LYS A 933 -4.25 2.71 -0.86
N ASP A 934 -3.40 2.73 0.15
CA ASP A 934 -3.62 3.47 1.38
C ASP A 934 -3.00 4.85 1.23
N PHE A 935 -3.80 5.87 1.37
CA PHE A 935 -3.39 7.26 1.16
C PHE A 935 -3.25 8.01 2.46
#